data_84060e3cdbbad05804fa4d5493d851a7
#
_entry.id   84060e3cdbbad05804fa4d5493d851a7
#
_cell.length_a   1.000
_cell.length_b   1.000
_cell.length_c   1.000
_cell.angle_alpha   90.00
_cell.angle_beta   90.00
_cell.angle_gamma   90.00
#
_symmetry.space_group_name_H-M   'P 1'
#
loop_
_entity.id
_entity.type
_entity.pdbx_description
1 polymer ?
#
loop_
_entity_poly.entity_id
_entity_poly.type
_entity_poly.pdbx_seq_one_letter_code
_entity_poly.pdbx_strand_id
1 'polypeptide(L)'
;MKKLKIAANEKTLGCFETEREIVDVHQSDFNDVAAIVLSVDDVAQGMVTHLEEIGLSIPLFVAVCCEEELDNAVLPALHGVFELCGKNTQFYGKQLEAAAVKYEKDLLPPFFNTLTQYVEMGNATFACPGHQGGEFFRKHPAGRQFFDFYGETLFRSDMCNADVKLGDLLIHEGAPCAAQQHAAKVFNADKTYFVLNGTSASNKVATNALLTRGDLVLFDRNNHKSNHHGALIQAGATPIYLETARNPFGFIGGIDAHCFDERYLRQQIREVAPERANEARPFRLAIIQLGTYDGTIYNARQVVDKIGHLCDYILFDSAWVGYEQFIPMMKDCSPLLLDLNENDPGIIVTQSVHKQQAGFSQTSQIHKKDKHIKGQSRYCNHKRFNNAFMLHASTSPFYPLFAALDVNAKMHEGKSGQRLWKECVRVGIEARKMLLETCQLIKPFVPDQIDGKPWQSYDTETMANDLRFFNFVPGEKWHAFEGYAESQYFVDPCKLLLTTPGIDTASGNYSDFGIPATILANYLRENGIVPEKCDLNSILFLLTPAEDIAKMQHLVALIARFEKHIEQDSLLSEVLPAVYKSNEQRYKNYTLRQLCQEMHDLYVSYDVKELQKEMFRKNYFPRIAMNPQDANTEFVRGNIELVSLAKAEGRIAAEGALPYPPGVLCVVPGEIWGGAAQRYFLALEEGINLLPGFAPELQGVYIQKDEDGWNRAYGYVMSH
;
A
#
# COMPACT_ATOMS: atom_id res chain seq x y z
N MET A 1 -20.22 -23.83 -3.96
CA MET A 1 -19.17 -23.12 -4.78
C MET A 1 -19.00 -23.82 -6.13
N LYS A 2 -18.49 -23.09 -7.19
CA LYS A 2 -18.19 -23.71 -8.50
C LYS A 2 -17.01 -24.68 -8.34
N LYS A 3 -17.12 -25.91 -8.91
CA LYS A 3 -16.02 -26.87 -8.95
C LYS A 3 -14.89 -26.35 -9.84
N LEU A 4 -13.65 -26.52 -9.38
CA LEU A 4 -12.45 -26.25 -10.18
C LEU A 4 -12.27 -27.33 -11.25
N LYS A 5 -11.41 -27.06 -12.24
CA LYS A 5 -11.16 -27.88 -13.42
C LYS A 5 -10.14 -28.98 -13.15
N ILE A 6 -10.00 -29.88 -14.11
CA ILE A 6 -8.88 -30.85 -14.20
C ILE A 6 -7.96 -30.40 -15.35
N ALA A 7 -6.67 -30.27 -15.09
CA ALA A 7 -5.70 -30.08 -16.17
C ALA A 7 -5.17 -31.43 -16.61
N ALA A 8 -5.19 -31.69 -17.90
CA ALA A 8 -4.76 -32.98 -18.46
C ALA A 8 -4.11 -32.81 -19.82
N ASN A 9 -3.18 -33.70 -20.14
CA ASN A 9 -2.64 -33.83 -21.49
C ASN A 9 -3.63 -34.61 -22.37
N GLU A 10 -3.74 -34.25 -23.64
CA GLU A 10 -4.63 -34.91 -24.61
C GLU A 10 -4.42 -36.43 -24.65
N LYS A 11 -3.17 -36.91 -24.48
CA LYS A 11 -2.83 -38.34 -24.44
C LYS A 11 -3.42 -39.06 -23.22
N THR A 12 -3.74 -38.34 -22.13
CA THR A 12 -4.21 -38.93 -20.85
C THR A 12 -5.70 -38.95 -20.69
N LEU A 13 -6.47 -38.26 -21.58
CA LEU A 13 -7.92 -38.10 -21.47
C LEU A 13 -8.69 -39.44 -21.43
N GLY A 14 -8.13 -40.47 -22.00
CA GLY A 14 -8.76 -41.82 -22.05
C GLY A 14 -8.59 -42.64 -20.79
N CYS A 15 -7.78 -42.23 -19.80
CA CYS A 15 -7.48 -43.05 -18.64
C CYS A 15 -8.42 -42.82 -17.44
N PHE A 16 -9.22 -41.76 -17.42
CA PHE A 16 -10.15 -41.46 -16.34
C PHE A 16 -11.48 -40.89 -16.83
N GLU A 17 -12.53 -41.00 -16.03
CA GLU A 17 -13.84 -40.39 -16.24
C GLU A 17 -14.04 -39.23 -15.26
N THR A 18 -14.56 -38.09 -15.73
CA THR A 18 -14.85 -36.93 -14.87
C THR A 18 -16.04 -36.15 -15.41
N GLU A 19 -16.80 -35.52 -14.50
CA GLU A 19 -17.84 -34.52 -14.82
C GLU A 19 -17.28 -33.10 -14.77
N ARG A 20 -16.03 -32.91 -14.39
CA ARG A 20 -15.38 -31.60 -14.32
C ARG A 20 -14.96 -31.16 -15.72
N GLU A 21 -14.93 -29.84 -15.92
CA GLU A 21 -14.31 -29.23 -17.11
C GLU A 21 -12.82 -29.63 -17.15
N ILE A 22 -12.35 -29.99 -18.34
CA ILE A 22 -10.95 -30.35 -18.57
C ILE A 22 -10.27 -29.22 -19.36
N VAL A 23 -9.06 -28.84 -18.97
CA VAL A 23 -8.20 -27.89 -19.65
C VAL A 23 -6.88 -28.53 -20.03
N ASP A 24 -6.26 -28.04 -21.09
CA ASP A 24 -4.93 -28.50 -21.50
C ASP A 24 -3.88 -28.05 -20.47
N VAL A 25 -3.10 -28.99 -19.99
CA VAL A 25 -2.05 -28.75 -19.00
C VAL A 25 -0.99 -27.76 -19.49
N HIS A 26 -0.74 -27.68 -20.78
CA HIS A 26 0.25 -26.78 -21.39
C HIS A 26 -0.27 -25.35 -21.64
N GLN A 27 -1.59 -25.15 -21.56
CA GLN A 27 -2.25 -23.85 -21.75
C GLN A 27 -2.84 -23.27 -20.47
N SER A 28 -2.75 -23.99 -19.37
CA SER A 28 -3.30 -23.60 -18.06
C SER A 28 -2.32 -22.77 -17.26
N ASP A 29 -2.82 -21.74 -16.57
CA ASP A 29 -2.11 -21.04 -15.50
C ASP A 29 -2.32 -21.68 -14.12
N PHE A 30 -3.08 -22.78 -14.08
CA PHE A 30 -3.40 -23.59 -12.89
C PHE A 30 -4.24 -22.87 -11.80
N ASN A 31 -4.64 -21.62 -11.97
CA ASN A 31 -5.36 -20.88 -10.91
C ASN A 31 -6.80 -21.38 -10.69
N ASP A 32 -7.38 -22.12 -11.64
CA ASP A 32 -8.72 -22.71 -11.55
C ASP A 32 -8.72 -24.24 -11.66
N VAL A 33 -7.58 -24.88 -11.34
CA VAL A 33 -7.35 -26.33 -11.44
C VAL A 33 -7.33 -26.99 -10.06
N ALA A 34 -8.03 -28.11 -9.91
CA ALA A 34 -8.10 -28.89 -8.68
C ALA A 34 -7.30 -30.20 -8.69
N ALA A 35 -6.95 -30.71 -9.85
CA ALA A 35 -6.06 -31.84 -10.01
C ALA A 35 -5.43 -31.86 -11.42
N ILE A 36 -4.26 -32.49 -11.54
CA ILE A 36 -3.49 -32.51 -12.77
C ILE A 36 -3.18 -33.98 -13.13
N VAL A 37 -3.33 -34.34 -14.42
CA VAL A 37 -2.96 -35.64 -14.97
C VAL A 37 -1.95 -35.46 -16.10
N LEU A 38 -0.70 -35.81 -15.85
CA LEU A 38 0.41 -35.72 -16.78
C LEU A 38 0.63 -37.01 -17.56
N SER A 39 1.19 -36.91 -18.74
CA SER A 39 1.84 -38.04 -19.44
C SER A 39 3.29 -38.20 -18.97
N VAL A 40 3.92 -39.33 -19.32
CA VAL A 40 5.36 -39.54 -19.06
C VAL A 40 6.22 -38.52 -19.82
N ASP A 41 5.80 -38.11 -21.02
CA ASP A 41 6.47 -37.07 -21.79
C ASP A 41 6.49 -35.72 -21.05
N ASP A 42 5.38 -35.33 -20.39
CA ASP A 42 5.31 -34.10 -19.61
C ASP A 42 6.27 -34.12 -18.42
N VAL A 43 6.37 -35.28 -17.76
CA VAL A 43 7.34 -35.52 -16.68
C VAL A 43 8.77 -35.36 -17.19
N ALA A 44 9.10 -35.97 -18.34
CA ALA A 44 10.40 -35.87 -18.93
C ALA A 44 10.78 -34.44 -19.37
N GLN A 45 9.79 -33.62 -19.69
CA GLN A 45 9.95 -32.18 -20.00
C GLN A 45 10.07 -31.29 -18.78
N GLY A 46 10.06 -31.84 -17.56
CA GLY A 46 10.26 -31.08 -16.32
C GLY A 46 9.00 -30.44 -15.76
N MET A 47 7.78 -30.84 -16.19
CA MET A 47 6.53 -30.27 -15.74
C MET A 47 6.34 -30.43 -14.22
N VAL A 48 6.81 -31.52 -13.61
CA VAL A 48 6.72 -31.72 -12.16
C VAL A 48 7.49 -30.64 -11.39
N THR A 49 8.73 -30.38 -11.81
CA THR A 49 9.56 -29.31 -11.23
C THR A 49 8.91 -27.94 -11.39
N HIS A 50 8.35 -27.67 -12.58
CA HIS A 50 7.62 -26.43 -12.83
C HIS A 50 6.43 -26.26 -11.89
N LEU A 51 5.63 -27.31 -11.67
CA LEU A 51 4.48 -27.30 -10.76
C LEU A 51 4.89 -27.11 -9.28
N GLU A 52 6.03 -27.67 -8.88
CA GLU A 52 6.60 -27.44 -7.54
C GLU A 52 7.05 -25.97 -7.35
N GLU A 53 7.58 -25.34 -8.41
CA GLU A 53 7.96 -23.93 -8.40
C GLU A 53 6.73 -22.99 -8.30
N ILE A 54 5.62 -23.35 -8.96
CA ILE A 54 4.33 -22.62 -8.85
C ILE A 54 3.84 -22.62 -7.41
N GLY A 55 4.08 -23.70 -6.63
CA GLY A 55 3.79 -23.77 -5.20
C GLY A 55 2.31 -23.82 -4.82
N LEU A 56 1.42 -24.23 -5.74
CA LEU A 56 -0.02 -24.36 -5.49
C LEU A 56 -0.42 -25.70 -4.83
N SER A 57 0.50 -26.67 -4.73
CA SER A 57 0.28 -28.00 -4.12
C SER A 57 -0.93 -28.75 -4.70
N ILE A 58 -1.18 -28.59 -6.00
CA ILE A 58 -2.30 -29.25 -6.70
C ILE A 58 -2.01 -30.76 -6.76
N PRO A 59 -3.02 -31.66 -6.46
CA PRO A 59 -2.85 -33.10 -6.59
C PRO A 59 -2.41 -33.50 -8.00
N LEU A 60 -1.28 -34.22 -8.07
CA LEU A 60 -0.61 -34.60 -9.32
C LEU A 60 -0.67 -36.10 -9.55
N PHE A 61 -1.17 -36.47 -10.71
CA PHE A 61 -1.24 -37.85 -11.19
C PHE A 61 -0.46 -38.00 -12.49
N VAL A 62 0.10 -39.16 -12.76
CA VAL A 62 0.78 -39.47 -14.02
C VAL A 62 0.15 -40.71 -14.64
N ALA A 63 -0.18 -40.63 -15.92
CA ALA A 63 -0.64 -41.79 -16.70
C ALA A 63 0.55 -42.45 -17.43
N VAL A 64 0.73 -43.77 -17.21
CA VAL A 64 1.80 -44.56 -17.75
C VAL A 64 1.29 -45.72 -18.63
N CYS A 65 2.00 -46.06 -19.70
CA CYS A 65 1.79 -47.31 -20.41
C CYS A 65 2.54 -48.50 -19.75
N CYS A 66 2.13 -49.73 -20.03
CA CYS A 66 2.64 -50.95 -19.36
C CYS A 66 4.15 -51.16 -19.41
N GLU A 67 4.88 -50.50 -20.32
CA GLU A 67 6.32 -50.64 -20.51
C GLU A 67 7.10 -49.35 -20.16
N GLU A 68 6.40 -48.31 -19.67
CA GLU A 68 7.02 -47.02 -19.30
C GLU A 68 7.42 -47.03 -17.82
N GLU A 69 8.65 -46.62 -17.52
CA GLU A 69 9.14 -46.44 -16.17
C GLU A 69 9.24 -44.95 -15.81
N LEU A 70 8.75 -44.57 -14.62
CA LEU A 70 8.94 -43.27 -14.06
C LEU A 70 10.24 -43.18 -13.27
N ASP A 71 10.92 -42.05 -13.35
CA ASP A 71 12.07 -41.78 -12.48
C ASP A 71 11.61 -41.82 -10.99
N ASN A 72 12.33 -42.62 -10.21
CA ASN A 72 12.10 -42.71 -8.76
C ASN A 72 12.13 -41.35 -8.03
N ALA A 73 12.86 -40.38 -8.57
CA ALA A 73 12.95 -39.03 -8.00
C ALA A 73 11.62 -38.26 -8.06
N VAL A 74 10.75 -38.60 -9.01
CA VAL A 74 9.45 -37.94 -9.21
C VAL A 74 8.35 -38.53 -8.33
N LEU A 75 8.44 -39.80 -7.97
CA LEU A 75 7.39 -40.52 -7.25
C LEU A 75 6.92 -39.87 -5.96
N PRO A 76 7.78 -39.23 -5.12
CA PRO A 76 7.33 -38.55 -3.90
C PRO A 76 6.40 -37.34 -4.13
N ALA A 77 6.45 -36.74 -5.33
CA ALA A 77 5.61 -35.60 -5.70
C ALA A 77 4.21 -36.02 -6.18
N LEU A 78 4.01 -37.30 -6.51
CA LEU A 78 2.77 -37.80 -7.11
C LEU A 78 1.73 -38.20 -6.05
N HIS A 79 0.47 -37.90 -6.33
CA HIS A 79 -0.69 -38.43 -5.60
C HIS A 79 -1.11 -39.81 -6.06
N GLY A 80 -0.79 -40.17 -7.31
CA GLY A 80 -1.07 -41.47 -7.86
C GLY A 80 -0.58 -41.64 -9.29
N VAL A 81 -0.59 -42.90 -9.73
CA VAL A 81 -0.23 -43.30 -11.07
C VAL A 81 -1.40 -44.04 -11.69
N PHE A 82 -1.78 -43.68 -12.91
CA PHE A 82 -2.85 -44.30 -13.68
C PHE A 82 -2.27 -45.14 -14.82
N GLU A 83 -2.89 -46.26 -15.14
CA GLU A 83 -2.55 -47.06 -16.29
C GLU A 83 -3.27 -46.53 -17.55
N LEU A 84 -2.56 -46.05 -18.52
CA LEU A 84 -3.11 -45.44 -19.74
C LEU A 84 -3.95 -46.40 -20.58
N CYS A 85 -3.56 -47.69 -20.64
CA CYS A 85 -4.25 -48.73 -21.38
C CYS A 85 -5.23 -49.53 -20.54
N GLY A 86 -5.45 -49.14 -19.30
CA GLY A 86 -6.29 -49.86 -18.32
C GLY A 86 -7.78 -49.70 -18.57
N LYS A 87 -8.54 -50.71 -18.03
CA LYS A 87 -10.00 -50.72 -18.10
C LYS A 87 -10.65 -50.04 -16.86
N ASN A 88 -9.86 -49.34 -16.01
CA ASN A 88 -10.29 -48.87 -14.72
C ASN A 88 -10.62 -47.35 -14.72
N THR A 89 -11.03 -46.79 -15.87
CA THR A 89 -11.27 -45.37 -16.03
C THR A 89 -12.19 -44.75 -14.98
N GLN A 90 -13.26 -45.45 -14.63
CA GLN A 90 -14.17 -45.04 -13.58
C GLN A 90 -13.53 -45.01 -12.18
N PHE A 91 -12.64 -45.97 -11.89
CA PHE A 91 -11.95 -46.05 -10.61
C PHE A 91 -10.92 -44.90 -10.49
N TYR A 92 -10.13 -44.62 -11.54
CA TYR A 92 -9.21 -43.51 -11.60
C TYR A 92 -9.93 -42.16 -11.53
N GLY A 93 -11.09 -42.03 -12.21
CA GLY A 93 -11.94 -40.86 -12.09
C GLY A 93 -12.41 -40.57 -10.67
N LYS A 94 -12.78 -41.61 -9.90
CA LYS A 94 -13.14 -41.49 -8.47
C LYS A 94 -11.94 -41.03 -7.62
N GLN A 95 -10.76 -41.58 -7.84
CA GLN A 95 -9.55 -41.13 -7.11
C GLN A 95 -9.24 -39.67 -7.40
N LEU A 96 -9.31 -39.29 -8.67
CA LEU A 96 -9.07 -37.92 -9.11
C LEU A 96 -10.08 -36.95 -8.49
N GLU A 97 -11.38 -37.29 -8.52
CA GLU A 97 -12.43 -36.48 -7.89
C GLU A 97 -12.24 -36.37 -6.37
N ALA A 98 -11.87 -37.44 -5.70
CA ALA A 98 -11.62 -37.41 -4.26
C ALA A 98 -10.44 -36.49 -3.90
N ALA A 99 -9.36 -36.54 -4.68
CA ALA A 99 -8.23 -35.63 -4.49
C ALA A 99 -8.58 -34.18 -4.79
N ALA A 100 -9.33 -33.92 -5.86
CA ALA A 100 -9.80 -32.61 -6.24
C ALA A 100 -10.70 -31.98 -5.16
N VAL A 101 -11.68 -32.74 -4.65
CA VAL A 101 -12.58 -32.28 -3.56
C VAL A 101 -11.81 -31.97 -2.27
N LYS A 102 -10.84 -32.83 -1.93
CA LYS A 102 -9.97 -32.57 -0.78
C LYS A 102 -9.16 -31.28 -0.96
N TYR A 103 -8.56 -31.10 -2.11
CA TYR A 103 -7.79 -29.90 -2.44
C TYR A 103 -8.66 -28.63 -2.36
N GLU A 104 -9.84 -28.64 -2.99
CA GLU A 104 -10.78 -27.51 -2.93
C GLU A 104 -11.15 -27.14 -1.49
N LYS A 105 -11.31 -28.13 -0.62
CA LYS A 105 -11.58 -27.92 0.81
C LYS A 105 -10.38 -27.32 1.53
N ASP A 106 -9.17 -27.79 1.21
CA ASP A 106 -7.93 -27.31 1.82
C ASP A 106 -7.53 -25.90 1.34
N LEU A 107 -8.10 -25.41 0.23
CA LEU A 107 -7.95 -24.04 -0.25
C LEU A 107 -8.68 -23.01 0.62
N LEU A 108 -9.71 -23.42 1.35
CA LEU A 108 -10.54 -22.50 2.13
C LEU A 108 -9.87 -22.22 3.48
N PRO A 109 -9.50 -20.96 3.75
CA PRO A 109 -8.92 -20.58 5.04
C PRO A 109 -9.96 -20.61 6.17
N PRO A 110 -9.56 -20.62 7.44
CA PRO A 110 -10.40 -21.00 8.57
C PRO A 110 -11.72 -20.24 8.70
N PHE A 111 -11.68 -18.90 8.59
CA PHE A 111 -12.89 -18.09 8.74
C PHE A 111 -13.77 -18.17 7.50
N PHE A 112 -13.20 -18.03 6.31
CA PHE A 112 -13.96 -18.09 5.08
C PHE A 112 -14.63 -19.46 4.88
N ASN A 113 -13.95 -20.55 5.23
CA ASN A 113 -14.56 -21.89 5.24
C ASN A 113 -15.77 -21.96 6.17
N THR A 114 -15.65 -21.47 7.39
CA THR A 114 -16.77 -21.44 8.35
C THR A 114 -17.94 -20.59 7.84
N LEU A 115 -17.64 -19.42 7.27
CA LEU A 115 -18.65 -18.53 6.72
C LEU A 115 -19.41 -19.15 5.54
N THR A 116 -18.70 -19.77 4.59
CA THR A 116 -19.35 -20.45 3.44
C THR A 116 -20.27 -21.58 3.88
N GLN A 117 -19.81 -22.43 4.80
CA GLN A 117 -20.63 -23.50 5.36
C GLN A 117 -21.87 -22.97 6.09
N TYR A 118 -21.72 -21.89 6.84
CA TYR A 118 -22.84 -21.25 7.54
C TYR A 118 -23.88 -20.69 6.57
N VAL A 119 -23.44 -20.03 5.49
CA VAL A 119 -24.32 -19.51 4.44
C VAL A 119 -25.09 -20.66 3.75
N GLU A 120 -24.41 -21.78 3.47
CA GLU A 120 -25.01 -22.97 2.85
C GLU A 120 -26.05 -23.67 3.74
N MET A 121 -26.01 -23.51 5.06
CA MET A 121 -27.03 -24.07 5.97
C MET A 121 -28.43 -23.46 5.77
N GLY A 122 -28.52 -22.25 5.19
CA GLY A 122 -29.80 -21.60 4.91
C GLY A 122 -30.62 -21.26 6.15
N ASN A 123 -29.96 -20.94 7.28
CA ASN A 123 -30.63 -20.62 8.52
C ASN A 123 -31.57 -19.40 8.39
N ALA A 124 -32.78 -19.50 8.92
CA ALA A 124 -33.65 -18.35 9.10
C ALA A 124 -33.15 -17.53 10.30
N THR A 125 -32.72 -16.31 10.04
CA THR A 125 -32.20 -15.42 11.08
C THR A 125 -33.21 -14.37 11.49
N PHE A 126 -33.24 -14.04 12.80
CA PHE A 126 -33.96 -12.91 13.37
C PHE A 126 -32.98 -11.92 14.03
N ALA A 127 -31.69 -12.16 13.87
CA ALA A 127 -30.63 -11.27 14.31
C ALA A 127 -30.33 -10.17 13.27
N CYS A 128 -29.56 -9.16 13.66
CA CYS A 128 -28.99 -8.22 12.67
C CYS A 128 -28.02 -8.96 11.70
N PRO A 129 -27.73 -8.42 10.51
CA PRO A 129 -28.23 -7.18 9.94
C PRO A 129 -29.70 -7.23 9.52
N GLY A 130 -30.36 -6.07 9.61
CA GLY A 130 -31.79 -5.94 9.34
C GLY A 130 -32.26 -6.25 7.92
N HIS A 131 -31.34 -6.35 6.95
CA HIS A 131 -31.66 -6.76 5.58
C HIS A 131 -31.96 -8.27 5.46
N GLN A 132 -31.68 -9.08 6.48
CA GLN A 132 -32.04 -10.49 6.58
C GLN A 132 -31.64 -11.28 5.31
N GLY A 133 -30.34 -11.36 5.03
CA GLY A 133 -29.83 -12.01 3.82
C GLY A 133 -30.20 -11.31 2.52
N GLY A 134 -30.56 -10.03 2.56
CA GLY A 134 -30.95 -9.21 1.42
C GLY A 134 -32.46 -9.15 1.16
N GLU A 135 -33.27 -9.92 1.89
CA GLU A 135 -34.72 -9.97 1.65
C GLU A 135 -35.42 -8.61 1.82
N PHE A 136 -34.93 -7.74 2.69
CA PHE A 136 -35.50 -6.40 2.84
C PHE A 136 -35.26 -5.54 1.59
N PHE A 137 -34.10 -5.61 0.97
CA PHE A 137 -33.82 -4.89 -0.28
C PHE A 137 -34.77 -5.33 -1.41
N ARG A 138 -35.15 -6.60 -1.46
CA ARG A 138 -36.06 -7.14 -2.49
C ARG A 138 -37.51 -6.64 -2.36
N LYS A 139 -37.87 -5.97 -1.25
CA LYS A 139 -39.23 -5.43 -1.03
C LYS A 139 -39.50 -4.10 -1.69
N HIS A 140 -38.51 -3.49 -2.34
CA HIS A 140 -38.62 -2.20 -3.00
C HIS A 140 -37.85 -2.17 -4.33
N PRO A 141 -38.35 -1.55 -5.41
CA PRO A 141 -37.67 -1.56 -6.72
C PRO A 141 -36.22 -1.07 -6.68
N ALA A 142 -35.89 0.00 -5.96
CA ALA A 142 -34.52 0.49 -5.79
C ALA A 142 -33.64 -0.52 -5.05
N GLY A 143 -34.17 -1.15 -3.99
CA GLY A 143 -33.46 -2.20 -3.27
C GLY A 143 -33.26 -3.44 -4.13
N ARG A 144 -34.21 -3.77 -5.02
CA ARG A 144 -34.08 -4.89 -5.95
C ARG A 144 -32.91 -4.69 -6.91
N GLN A 145 -32.77 -3.49 -7.50
CA GLN A 145 -31.61 -3.16 -8.35
C GLN A 145 -30.30 -3.30 -7.59
N PHE A 146 -30.25 -2.84 -6.35
CA PHE A 146 -29.07 -2.97 -5.49
C PHE A 146 -28.74 -4.44 -5.18
N PHE A 147 -29.76 -5.25 -4.85
CA PHE A 147 -29.59 -6.68 -4.59
C PHE A 147 -29.09 -7.43 -5.84
N ASP A 148 -29.73 -7.19 -6.99
CA ASP A 148 -29.37 -7.87 -8.24
C ASP A 148 -27.97 -7.48 -8.72
N PHE A 149 -27.52 -6.25 -8.45
CA PHE A 149 -26.17 -5.78 -8.78
C PHE A 149 -25.08 -6.50 -7.98
N TYR A 150 -25.24 -6.66 -6.66
CA TYR A 150 -24.25 -7.29 -5.80
C TYR A 150 -24.38 -8.80 -5.70
N GLY A 151 -25.54 -9.35 -5.96
CA GLY A 151 -25.81 -10.78 -5.88
C GLY A 151 -26.10 -11.29 -4.45
N GLU A 152 -26.90 -12.32 -4.38
CA GLU A 152 -27.43 -12.90 -3.13
C GLU A 152 -26.35 -13.29 -2.12
N THR A 153 -25.22 -13.85 -2.60
CA THR A 153 -24.16 -14.39 -1.74
C THR A 153 -23.52 -13.32 -0.86
N LEU A 154 -23.37 -12.09 -1.38
CA LEU A 154 -22.84 -10.99 -0.58
C LEU A 154 -23.74 -10.70 0.62
N PHE A 155 -25.06 -10.56 0.39
CA PHE A 155 -26.02 -10.28 1.46
C PHE A 155 -26.15 -11.43 2.47
N ARG A 156 -26.08 -12.67 2.00
CA ARG A 156 -26.10 -13.84 2.88
C ARG A 156 -24.84 -14.01 3.70
N SER A 157 -23.72 -13.51 3.23
CA SER A 157 -22.45 -13.53 3.98
C SER A 157 -22.26 -12.35 4.94
N ASP A 158 -23.13 -11.34 4.87
CA ASP A 158 -23.16 -10.27 5.87
C ASP A 158 -23.97 -10.73 7.09
N MET A 159 -23.25 -11.32 8.03
CA MET A 159 -23.78 -12.00 9.20
C MET A 159 -23.49 -11.21 10.48
N CYS A 160 -23.99 -11.71 11.59
CA CYS A 160 -23.80 -11.14 12.92
C CYS A 160 -23.13 -12.16 13.83
N ASN A 161 -22.30 -11.68 14.76
CA ASN A 161 -21.67 -12.47 15.81
C ASN A 161 -22.66 -13.00 16.87
N ALA A 162 -23.97 -12.85 16.69
CA ALA A 162 -24.98 -13.43 17.57
C ALA A 162 -25.00 -14.96 17.54
N ASP A 163 -24.54 -15.60 16.45
CA ASP A 163 -24.40 -17.04 16.39
C ASP A 163 -22.98 -17.45 16.78
N VAL A 164 -22.88 -18.20 17.89
CA VAL A 164 -21.61 -18.71 18.44
C VAL A 164 -20.82 -19.60 17.47
N LYS A 165 -21.46 -20.16 16.45
CA LYS A 165 -20.79 -20.98 15.42
C LYS A 165 -19.80 -20.18 14.58
N LEU A 166 -20.05 -18.88 14.42
CA LEU A 166 -19.17 -17.98 13.66
C LEU A 166 -18.00 -17.48 14.49
N GLY A 167 -18.00 -17.71 15.82
CA GLY A 167 -17.02 -17.16 16.74
C GLY A 167 -17.23 -15.67 17.02
N ASP A 168 -16.24 -15.03 17.63
CA ASP A 168 -16.31 -13.61 17.97
C ASP A 168 -15.08 -12.86 17.46
N LEU A 169 -15.33 -11.79 16.68
CA LEU A 169 -14.29 -10.98 16.07
C LEU A 169 -13.66 -9.97 17.05
N LEU A 170 -14.38 -9.55 18.10
CA LEU A 170 -13.90 -8.55 19.06
C LEU A 170 -13.04 -9.13 20.15
N ILE A 171 -13.42 -10.32 20.64
CA ILE A 171 -12.65 -11.06 21.67
C ILE A 171 -11.73 -12.12 21.05
N HIS A 172 -11.76 -12.25 19.74
CA HIS A 172 -10.89 -13.14 18.95
C HIS A 172 -11.05 -14.63 19.37
N GLU A 173 -12.26 -15.17 19.28
CA GLU A 173 -12.58 -16.57 19.56
C GLU A 173 -13.11 -17.30 18.32
N GLY A 174 -12.96 -18.63 18.31
CA GLY A 174 -13.45 -19.49 17.24
C GLY A 174 -12.73 -19.29 15.90
N ALA A 175 -13.47 -19.31 14.79
CA ALA A 175 -12.94 -19.18 13.45
C ALA A 175 -12.18 -17.84 13.20
N PRO A 176 -12.61 -16.68 13.73
CA PRO A 176 -11.83 -15.45 13.67
C PRO A 176 -10.45 -15.55 14.34
N CYS A 177 -10.36 -16.23 15.47
CA CYS A 177 -9.08 -16.49 16.12
C CYS A 177 -8.17 -17.35 15.25
N ALA A 178 -8.72 -18.44 14.71
CA ALA A 178 -7.97 -19.36 13.83
C ALA A 178 -7.45 -18.64 12.57
N ALA A 179 -8.26 -17.78 11.95
CA ALA A 179 -7.87 -16.96 10.80
C ALA A 179 -6.70 -16.03 11.13
N GLN A 180 -6.78 -15.32 12.25
CA GLN A 180 -5.72 -14.40 12.68
C GLN A 180 -4.44 -15.13 13.10
N GLN A 181 -4.53 -16.32 13.68
CA GLN A 181 -3.39 -17.21 13.96
C GLN A 181 -2.73 -17.69 12.66
N HIS A 182 -3.53 -18.08 11.66
CA HIS A 182 -3.05 -18.44 10.34
C HIS A 182 -2.32 -17.27 9.67
N ALA A 183 -2.93 -16.08 9.66
CA ALA A 183 -2.30 -14.87 9.12
C ALA A 183 -0.99 -14.52 9.87
N ALA A 184 -0.96 -14.62 11.20
CA ALA A 184 0.26 -14.37 11.97
C ALA A 184 1.40 -15.31 11.55
N LYS A 185 1.10 -16.58 11.31
CA LYS A 185 2.09 -17.56 10.81
C LYS A 185 2.58 -17.20 9.40
N VAL A 186 1.67 -16.88 8.49
CA VAL A 186 2.01 -16.52 7.10
C VAL A 186 2.88 -15.27 7.03
N PHE A 187 2.56 -14.25 7.84
CA PHE A 187 3.28 -12.98 7.87
C PHE A 187 4.44 -12.90 8.89
N ASN A 188 4.86 -14.03 9.47
CA ASN A 188 5.96 -14.11 10.43
C ASN A 188 5.78 -13.22 11.68
N ALA A 189 4.55 -13.04 12.13
CA ALA A 189 4.21 -12.30 13.34
C ALA A 189 3.92 -13.25 14.51
N ASP A 190 4.05 -12.75 15.74
CA ASP A 190 3.63 -13.49 16.94
C ASP A 190 2.11 -13.43 17.12
N LYS A 191 1.50 -12.32 16.68
CA LYS A 191 0.05 -12.13 16.72
C LYS A 191 -0.40 -11.15 15.63
N THR A 192 -1.57 -11.44 15.05
CA THR A 192 -2.22 -10.58 14.05
C THR A 192 -3.64 -10.22 14.50
N TYR A 193 -4.03 -8.98 14.22
CA TYR A 193 -5.38 -8.46 14.39
C TYR A 193 -5.92 -8.00 13.04
N PHE A 194 -7.07 -8.50 12.64
CA PHE A 194 -7.76 -7.99 11.46
C PHE A 194 -8.58 -6.76 11.81
N VAL A 195 -8.40 -5.70 11.03
CA VAL A 195 -9.04 -4.40 11.26
C VAL A 195 -9.84 -4.01 10.02
N LEU A 196 -11.12 -3.70 10.21
CA LEU A 196 -12.08 -3.48 9.12
C LEU A 196 -12.36 -1.98 8.86
N ASN A 197 -11.50 -1.10 9.32
CA ASN A 197 -11.65 0.34 9.11
C ASN A 197 -10.33 1.01 8.68
N GLY A 198 -9.56 0.29 7.85
CA GLY A 198 -8.32 0.73 7.24
C GLY A 198 -7.17 0.89 8.23
N THR A 199 -5.97 1.14 7.70
CA THR A 199 -4.79 1.43 8.54
C THR A 199 -4.97 2.71 9.35
N SER A 200 -5.88 3.60 8.97
CA SER A 200 -6.25 4.74 9.81
C SER A 200 -6.76 4.31 11.19
N ALA A 201 -7.53 3.22 11.28
CA ALA A 201 -7.92 2.64 12.57
C ALA A 201 -6.78 1.81 13.17
N SER A 202 -6.05 1.02 12.38
CA SER A 202 -4.91 0.21 12.86
C SER A 202 -3.85 1.06 13.55
N ASN A 203 -3.50 2.21 12.99
CA ASN A 203 -2.55 3.16 13.58
C ASN A 203 -3.06 3.72 14.91
N LYS A 204 -4.34 4.08 14.99
CA LYS A 204 -4.96 4.56 16.25
C LYS A 204 -4.99 3.46 17.31
N VAL A 205 -5.32 2.21 16.95
CA VAL A 205 -5.26 1.06 17.86
C VAL A 205 -3.85 0.90 18.42
N ALA A 206 -2.83 0.85 17.55
CA ALA A 206 -1.44 0.64 17.96
C ALA A 206 -0.93 1.77 18.86
N THR A 207 -1.19 3.03 18.49
CA THR A 207 -0.74 4.19 19.26
C THR A 207 -1.48 4.31 20.60
N ASN A 208 -2.80 4.07 20.63
CA ASN A 208 -3.58 4.15 21.88
C ASN A 208 -3.36 2.94 22.81
N ALA A 209 -2.85 1.82 22.29
CA ALA A 209 -2.42 0.68 23.12
C ALA A 209 -1.10 0.95 23.87
N LEU A 210 -0.27 1.86 23.37
CA LEU A 210 1.10 2.05 23.84
C LEU A 210 1.37 3.41 24.47
N LEU A 211 0.71 4.47 23.99
CA LEU A 211 1.01 5.85 24.35
C LEU A 211 -0.04 6.46 25.27
N THR A 212 0.46 7.34 26.15
CA THR A 212 -0.36 8.22 26.99
C THR A 212 0.30 9.59 27.10
N ARG A 213 -0.41 10.54 27.69
CA ARG A 213 0.13 11.90 27.92
C ARG A 213 1.40 11.82 28.77
N GLY A 214 2.45 12.52 28.34
CA GLY A 214 3.77 12.51 28.96
C GLY A 214 4.77 11.54 28.36
N ASP A 215 4.33 10.60 27.51
CA ASP A 215 5.24 9.75 26.75
C ASP A 215 5.93 10.54 25.63
N LEU A 216 7.21 10.23 25.38
CA LEU A 216 7.90 10.68 24.17
C LEU A 216 7.67 9.68 23.05
N VAL A 217 7.35 10.21 21.87
CA VAL A 217 7.25 9.44 20.63
C VAL A 217 8.24 9.97 19.60
N LEU A 218 9.08 9.09 19.09
CA LEU A 218 9.96 9.40 17.96
C LEU A 218 9.10 9.31 16.68
N PHE A 219 9.02 10.39 15.92
CA PHE A 219 7.96 10.55 14.93
C PHE A 219 8.54 10.91 13.56
N ASP A 220 8.44 9.99 12.60
CA ASP A 220 8.76 10.24 11.20
C ASP A 220 7.80 11.29 10.61
N ARG A 221 8.33 12.39 10.10
CA ARG A 221 7.50 13.48 9.57
C ARG A 221 6.73 13.07 8.29
N ASN A 222 7.07 11.94 7.67
CA ASN A 222 6.29 11.34 6.57
C ASN A 222 5.05 10.58 7.04
N ASN A 223 4.84 10.41 8.33
CA ASN A 223 3.70 9.66 8.83
C ASN A 223 2.36 10.23 8.34
N HIS A 224 1.49 9.32 7.97
CA HIS A 224 0.10 9.66 7.64
C HIS A 224 -0.60 10.33 8.83
N LYS A 225 -1.55 11.23 8.54
CA LYS A 225 -2.32 11.98 9.56
C LYS A 225 -2.95 11.10 10.63
N SER A 226 -3.28 9.82 10.34
CA SER A 226 -3.85 8.91 11.35
C SER A 226 -2.91 8.63 12.52
N ASN A 227 -1.59 8.63 12.28
CA ASN A 227 -0.59 8.51 13.35
C ASN A 227 -0.55 9.78 14.23
N HIS A 228 -0.67 10.98 13.61
CA HIS A 228 -0.81 12.22 14.36
C HIS A 228 -2.09 12.21 15.22
N HIS A 229 -3.21 11.78 14.63
CA HIS A 229 -4.47 11.69 15.37
C HIS A 229 -4.37 10.73 16.56
N GLY A 230 -3.84 9.52 16.34
CA GLY A 230 -3.74 8.52 17.40
C GLY A 230 -2.72 8.85 18.48
N ALA A 231 -1.50 9.21 18.08
CA ALA A 231 -0.39 9.43 19.01
C ALA A 231 -0.45 10.80 19.70
N LEU A 232 -0.75 11.87 18.95
CA LEU A 232 -0.60 13.23 19.46
C LEU A 232 -1.93 13.82 19.96
N ILE A 233 -3.02 13.61 19.23
CA ILE A 233 -4.34 14.15 19.59
C ILE A 233 -5.04 13.25 20.62
N GLN A 234 -5.19 11.96 20.33
CA GLN A 234 -5.93 11.07 21.22
C GLN A 234 -5.09 10.67 22.45
N ALA A 235 -3.85 10.22 22.25
CA ALA A 235 -3.00 9.81 23.37
C ALA A 235 -2.31 10.99 24.08
N GLY A 236 -2.11 12.14 23.42
CA GLY A 236 -1.47 13.31 24.01
C GLY A 236 0.03 13.17 24.19
N ALA A 237 0.70 12.27 23.47
CA ALA A 237 2.15 12.08 23.51
C ALA A 237 2.88 13.31 22.94
N THR A 238 4.14 13.47 23.32
CA THR A 238 5.02 14.55 22.87
C THR A 238 5.94 14.04 21.77
N PRO A 239 5.88 14.62 20.54
CA PRO A 239 6.69 14.14 19.44
C PRO A 239 8.12 14.71 19.49
N ILE A 240 9.09 13.87 19.11
CA ILE A 240 10.41 14.25 18.61
C ILE A 240 10.38 13.95 17.11
N TYR A 241 10.29 14.98 16.28
CA TYR A 241 10.18 14.80 14.83
C TYR A 241 11.50 14.45 14.16
N LEU A 242 11.47 13.46 13.30
CA LEU A 242 12.52 13.16 12.34
C LEU A 242 12.23 13.88 11.03
N GLU A 243 13.15 14.72 10.58
CA GLU A 243 13.03 15.40 9.31
C GLU A 243 13.14 14.44 8.12
N THR A 244 12.48 14.77 7.02
CA THR A 244 12.40 13.91 5.84
C THR A 244 12.71 14.69 4.57
N ALA A 245 13.23 13.99 3.57
CA ALA A 245 13.61 14.58 2.30
C ALA A 245 12.43 14.71 1.32
N ARG A 246 12.50 15.73 0.49
CA ARG A 246 11.75 15.84 -0.76
C ARG A 246 12.74 16.14 -1.87
N ASN A 247 12.62 15.48 -3.02
CA ASN A 247 13.43 15.83 -4.17
C ASN A 247 12.74 16.87 -5.05
N PRO A 248 13.45 17.46 -6.05
CA PRO A 248 12.89 18.52 -6.89
C PRO A 248 11.65 18.10 -7.72
N PHE A 249 11.44 16.80 -7.94
CA PHE A 249 10.28 16.28 -8.67
C PHE A 249 9.00 16.19 -7.81
N GLY A 250 9.08 16.56 -6.51
CA GLY A 250 8.00 16.36 -5.55
C GLY A 250 7.93 14.94 -4.96
N PHE A 251 8.96 14.13 -5.18
CA PHE A 251 9.01 12.77 -4.68
C PHE A 251 9.32 12.73 -3.17
N ILE A 252 8.58 11.91 -2.43
CA ILE A 252 8.71 11.77 -0.99
C ILE A 252 9.85 10.79 -0.67
N GLY A 253 10.95 11.33 -0.17
CA GLY A 253 12.10 10.58 0.30
C GLY A 253 12.00 10.15 1.76
N GLY A 254 13.08 9.58 2.28
CA GLY A 254 13.20 9.11 3.65
C GLY A 254 13.85 10.13 4.60
N ILE A 255 14.22 9.65 5.78
CA ILE A 255 14.87 10.37 6.86
C ILE A 255 16.38 10.42 6.59
N ASP A 256 17.02 11.56 6.79
CA ASP A 256 18.47 11.67 6.66
C ASP A 256 19.20 10.80 7.71
N ALA A 257 20.32 10.21 7.30
CA ALA A 257 21.06 9.25 8.13
C ALA A 257 21.49 9.82 9.50
N HIS A 258 21.87 11.12 9.55
CA HIS A 258 22.28 11.77 10.79
C HIS A 258 21.17 11.85 11.83
N CYS A 259 19.89 11.85 11.41
CA CYS A 259 18.75 11.88 12.32
C CYS A 259 18.59 10.61 13.15
N PHE A 260 19.23 9.51 12.74
CA PHE A 260 19.30 8.27 13.51
C PHE A 260 20.52 8.19 14.46
N ASP A 261 21.35 9.23 14.51
CA ASP A 261 22.45 9.28 15.47
C ASP A 261 21.94 9.51 16.90
N GLU A 262 22.39 8.69 17.83
CA GLU A 262 21.93 8.75 19.23
C GLU A 262 22.25 10.09 19.90
N ARG A 263 23.41 10.71 19.61
CA ARG A 263 23.78 12.00 20.19
C ARG A 263 22.83 13.10 19.68
N TYR A 264 22.52 13.06 18.39
CA TYR A 264 21.54 13.96 17.79
C TYR A 264 20.18 13.79 18.47
N LEU A 265 19.67 12.57 18.58
CA LEU A 265 18.37 12.29 19.22
C LEU A 265 18.34 12.73 20.69
N ARG A 266 19.38 12.45 21.46
CA ARG A 266 19.46 12.89 22.87
C ARG A 266 19.52 14.41 23.00
N GLN A 267 20.11 15.12 22.02
CA GLN A 267 20.06 16.57 21.98
C GLN A 267 18.62 17.06 21.75
N GLN A 268 17.90 16.43 20.80
CA GLN A 268 16.50 16.78 20.57
C GLN A 268 15.63 16.56 21.82
N ILE A 269 15.87 15.48 22.56
CA ILE A 269 15.16 15.23 23.82
C ILE A 269 15.46 16.32 24.85
N ARG A 270 16.72 16.79 24.97
CA ARG A 270 17.07 17.87 25.90
C ARG A 270 16.34 19.18 25.62
N GLU A 271 16.01 19.44 24.36
CA GLU A 271 15.25 20.64 23.95
C GLU A 271 13.77 20.58 24.36
N VAL A 272 13.18 19.36 24.44
CA VAL A 272 11.74 19.15 24.64
C VAL A 272 11.42 18.59 26.02
N ALA A 273 12.22 17.64 26.52
CA ALA A 273 12.02 16.93 27.79
C ALA A 273 13.39 16.62 28.44
N PRO A 274 14.10 17.62 28.93
CA PRO A 274 15.49 17.49 29.41
C PRO A 274 15.66 16.41 30.50
N GLU A 275 14.66 16.20 31.33
CA GLU A 275 14.66 15.18 32.40
C GLU A 275 14.74 13.76 31.87
N ARG A 276 14.31 13.53 30.63
CA ARG A 276 14.29 12.21 29.97
C ARG A 276 15.53 11.93 29.10
N ALA A 277 16.37 12.94 28.88
CA ALA A 277 17.50 12.84 27.94
C ALA A 277 18.53 11.74 28.27
N ASN A 278 18.61 11.34 29.52
CA ASN A 278 19.55 10.32 30.01
C ASN A 278 18.89 8.96 30.31
N GLU A 279 17.57 8.81 30.02
CA GLU A 279 16.90 7.52 30.14
C GLU A 279 17.52 6.52 29.16
N ALA A 280 17.59 5.23 29.54
CA ALA A 280 18.09 4.18 28.66
C ALA A 280 17.20 4.04 27.41
N ARG A 281 15.88 4.11 27.58
CA ARG A 281 14.86 4.03 26.54
C ARG A 281 13.91 5.21 26.67
N PRO A 282 14.28 6.40 26.17
CA PRO A 282 13.47 7.60 26.35
C PRO A 282 12.16 7.55 25.54
N PHE A 283 12.11 6.77 24.44
CA PHE A 283 10.93 6.69 23.59
C PHE A 283 10.07 5.47 23.95
N ARG A 284 8.82 5.71 24.35
CA ARG A 284 7.84 4.64 24.49
C ARG A 284 7.56 3.97 23.14
N LEU A 285 7.50 4.78 22.07
CA LEU A 285 7.22 4.34 20.71
C LEU A 285 8.03 5.18 19.72
N ALA A 286 8.57 4.55 18.68
CA ALA A 286 8.94 5.20 17.44
C ALA A 286 7.91 4.83 16.36
N ILE A 287 7.46 5.80 15.56
CA ILE A 287 6.54 5.58 14.45
C ILE A 287 7.26 5.93 13.16
N ILE A 288 7.58 4.92 12.38
CA ILE A 288 8.39 5.00 11.16
C ILE A 288 7.55 4.56 9.96
N GLN A 289 7.54 5.39 8.93
CA GLN A 289 6.91 5.06 7.65
C GLN A 289 7.79 4.06 6.90
N LEU A 290 7.42 2.78 6.84
CA LEU A 290 8.27 1.76 6.20
C LEU A 290 8.40 1.98 4.69
N GLY A 291 7.32 2.36 4.04
CA GLY A 291 7.29 2.73 2.63
C GLY A 291 6.52 4.03 2.44
N THR A 292 7.13 5.03 1.83
CA THR A 292 6.45 6.29 1.54
C THR A 292 5.37 6.09 0.47
N TYR A 293 4.47 7.04 0.35
CA TYR A 293 3.43 7.02 -0.69
C TYR A 293 4.04 6.81 -2.08
N ASP A 294 5.11 7.51 -2.39
CA ASP A 294 5.76 7.50 -3.71
C ASP A 294 6.66 6.28 -3.93
N GLY A 295 6.98 5.52 -2.89
CA GLY A 295 7.72 4.26 -3.01
C GLY A 295 9.19 4.33 -2.58
N THR A 296 9.55 5.24 -1.67
CA THR A 296 10.81 5.10 -0.92
C THR A 296 10.62 4.04 0.14
N ILE A 297 11.34 2.93 0.06
CA ILE A 297 11.31 1.88 1.07
C ILE A 297 12.51 2.01 2.01
N TYR A 298 12.25 1.95 3.32
CA TYR A 298 13.23 2.02 4.37
C TYR A 298 13.85 0.63 4.62
N ASN A 299 15.16 0.60 4.87
CA ASN A 299 15.83 -0.58 5.38
C ASN A 299 15.49 -0.77 6.87
N ALA A 300 14.53 -1.66 7.16
CA ALA A 300 14.05 -1.89 8.52
C ALA A 300 15.14 -2.40 9.46
N ARG A 301 16.09 -3.21 8.97
CA ARG A 301 17.25 -3.68 9.72
C ARG A 301 18.07 -2.48 10.23
N GLN A 302 18.44 -1.57 9.35
CA GLN A 302 19.19 -0.37 9.74
C GLN A 302 18.43 0.51 10.74
N VAL A 303 17.12 0.68 10.58
CA VAL A 303 16.30 1.44 11.53
C VAL A 303 16.40 0.83 12.93
N VAL A 304 16.17 -0.48 13.06
CA VAL A 304 16.20 -1.18 14.34
C VAL A 304 17.61 -1.13 14.95
N ASP A 305 18.66 -1.34 14.15
CA ASP A 305 20.04 -1.30 14.61
C ASP A 305 20.45 0.10 15.13
N LYS A 306 19.92 1.17 14.52
CA LYS A 306 20.26 2.56 14.88
C LYS A 306 19.49 3.09 16.09
N ILE A 307 18.20 2.85 16.17
CA ILE A 307 17.32 3.47 17.17
C ILE A 307 16.60 2.47 18.08
N GLY A 308 16.65 1.18 17.79
CA GLY A 308 15.89 0.17 18.54
C GLY A 308 16.19 0.15 20.05
N HIS A 309 17.44 0.37 20.43
CA HIS A 309 17.85 0.41 21.83
C HIS A 309 17.34 1.64 22.61
N LEU A 310 16.86 2.66 21.91
CA LEU A 310 16.26 3.87 22.49
C LEU A 310 14.74 3.78 22.64
N CYS A 311 14.11 2.74 22.11
CA CYS A 311 12.66 2.61 22.00
C CYS A 311 12.16 1.36 22.74
N ASP A 312 11.01 1.45 23.41
CA ASP A 312 10.31 0.26 23.90
C ASP A 312 9.68 -0.52 22.75
N TYR A 313 9.06 0.19 21.81
CA TYR A 313 8.46 -0.34 20.58
C TYR A 313 8.82 0.51 19.37
N ILE A 314 8.81 -0.13 18.20
CA ILE A 314 8.77 0.56 16.89
C ILE A 314 7.50 0.11 16.16
N LEU A 315 6.68 1.06 15.77
CA LEU A 315 5.59 0.90 14.83
C LEU A 315 6.08 1.24 13.42
N PHE A 316 6.13 0.25 12.54
CA PHE A 316 6.32 0.46 11.12
C PHE A 316 4.94 0.61 10.46
N ASP A 317 4.62 1.83 10.00
CA ASP A 317 3.47 2.06 9.15
C ASP A 317 3.78 1.54 7.75
N SER A 318 3.22 0.38 7.43
CA SER A 318 3.40 -0.35 6.17
C SER A 318 2.13 -0.28 5.32
N ALA A 319 1.35 0.81 5.44
CA ALA A 319 0.11 0.96 4.69
C ALA A 319 0.31 0.91 3.17
N TRP A 320 1.48 1.29 2.67
CA TRP A 320 1.85 1.33 1.26
C TRP A 320 2.80 0.22 0.82
N VAL A 321 3.05 -0.75 1.68
CA VAL A 321 3.86 -1.95 1.44
C VAL A 321 3.20 -3.13 2.17
N GLY A 322 3.96 -4.11 2.68
CA GLY A 322 3.42 -5.27 3.39
C GLY A 322 3.64 -6.56 2.61
N TYR A 323 4.08 -6.44 1.37
CA TYR A 323 4.46 -7.54 0.47
C TYR A 323 5.99 -7.74 0.38
N GLU A 324 6.77 -6.85 0.96
CA GLU A 324 8.24 -6.87 0.87
C GLU A 324 8.84 -8.17 1.39
N GLN A 325 8.22 -8.81 2.38
CA GLN A 325 8.68 -10.10 2.89
C GLN A 325 8.54 -11.26 1.89
N PHE A 326 7.70 -11.11 0.87
CA PHE A 326 7.51 -12.11 -0.20
C PHE A 326 8.43 -11.87 -1.41
N ILE A 327 9.25 -10.81 -1.37
CA ILE A 327 10.25 -10.46 -2.37
C ILE A 327 11.64 -10.69 -1.75
N PRO A 328 12.33 -11.82 -2.06
CA PRO A 328 13.55 -12.22 -1.34
C PRO A 328 14.65 -11.17 -1.29
N MET A 329 14.85 -10.39 -2.36
CA MET A 329 15.86 -9.32 -2.37
C MET A 329 15.56 -8.20 -1.35
N MET A 330 14.32 -8.06 -0.86
CA MET A 330 13.89 -7.02 0.06
C MET A 330 13.82 -7.49 1.52
N LYS A 331 14.43 -8.62 1.88
CA LYS A 331 14.32 -9.22 3.22
C LYS A 331 14.66 -8.25 4.37
N ASP A 332 15.68 -7.39 4.19
CA ASP A 332 16.11 -6.44 5.21
C ASP A 332 15.19 -5.20 5.31
N CYS A 333 14.29 -5.03 4.34
CA CYS A 333 13.24 -4.03 4.38
C CYS A 333 12.01 -4.51 5.17
N SER A 334 11.89 -5.81 5.49
CA SER A 334 10.75 -6.36 6.22
C SER A 334 11.02 -6.43 7.74
N PRO A 335 10.31 -5.64 8.57
CA PRO A 335 10.45 -5.73 10.01
C PRO A 335 10.01 -7.08 10.58
N LEU A 336 9.11 -7.79 9.92
CA LEU A 336 8.61 -9.09 10.36
C LEU A 336 9.59 -10.25 10.10
N LEU A 337 10.57 -10.06 9.22
CA LEU A 337 11.64 -11.04 8.96
C LEU A 337 12.87 -10.85 9.84
N LEU A 338 12.92 -9.80 10.66
CA LEU A 338 14.07 -9.53 11.53
C LEU A 338 14.20 -10.57 12.64
N ASP A 339 15.42 -11.04 12.88
CA ASP A 339 15.77 -11.79 14.09
C ASP A 339 15.96 -10.79 15.24
N LEU A 340 15.17 -10.96 16.29
CA LEU A 340 15.10 -10.04 17.43
C LEU A 340 15.42 -10.76 18.74
N ASN A 341 16.09 -10.06 19.64
CA ASN A 341 16.45 -10.54 20.97
C ASN A 341 15.83 -9.66 22.08
N GLU A 342 16.06 -10.02 23.33
CA GLU A 342 15.46 -9.34 24.49
C GLU A 342 15.84 -7.86 24.65
N ASN A 343 16.89 -7.39 23.95
CA ASN A 343 17.34 -6.00 23.98
C ASN A 343 16.74 -5.17 22.85
N ASP A 344 16.14 -5.81 21.84
CA ASP A 344 15.48 -5.15 20.72
C ASP A 344 14.12 -4.59 21.13
N PRO A 345 13.58 -3.60 20.41
CA PRO A 345 12.23 -3.10 20.63
C PRO A 345 11.18 -4.15 20.25
N GLY A 346 10.01 -4.08 20.85
CA GLY A 346 8.84 -4.75 20.29
C GLY A 346 8.49 -4.14 18.92
N ILE A 347 8.11 -4.96 17.95
CA ILE A 347 7.74 -4.51 16.62
C ILE A 347 6.23 -4.59 16.43
N ILE A 348 5.66 -3.52 15.90
CA ILE A 348 4.28 -3.47 15.40
C ILE A 348 4.33 -3.04 13.94
N VAL A 349 3.56 -3.73 13.10
CA VAL A 349 3.42 -3.40 11.67
C VAL A 349 1.95 -3.22 11.36
N THR A 350 1.59 -2.10 10.75
CA THR A 350 0.22 -1.83 10.27
C THR A 350 0.19 -1.85 8.76
N GLN A 351 -0.71 -2.62 8.17
CA GLN A 351 -0.79 -2.83 6.72
C GLN A 351 -2.20 -2.53 6.21
N SER A 352 -2.30 -1.77 5.12
CA SER A 352 -3.52 -1.66 4.33
C SER A 352 -3.55 -2.77 3.28
N VAL A 353 -4.23 -3.86 3.57
CA VAL A 353 -4.34 -4.99 2.63
C VAL A 353 -5.02 -4.55 1.33
N HIS A 354 -6.01 -3.67 1.42
CA HIS A 354 -6.76 -3.16 0.26
C HIS A 354 -5.95 -2.33 -0.75
N LYS A 355 -4.74 -1.84 -0.39
CA LYS A 355 -3.98 -0.96 -1.29
C LYS A 355 -3.26 -1.73 -2.39
N GLN A 356 -2.47 -2.74 -2.04
CA GLN A 356 -1.70 -3.51 -3.01
C GLN A 356 -1.78 -5.03 -2.81
N GLN A 357 -2.37 -5.52 -1.71
CA GLN A 357 -2.66 -6.93 -1.50
C GLN A 357 -4.13 -7.25 -1.87
N ALA A 358 -4.54 -8.51 -1.72
CA ALA A 358 -5.89 -8.94 -2.09
C ALA A 358 -6.91 -8.65 -0.99
N GLY A 359 -7.56 -7.49 -1.06
CA GLY A 359 -8.58 -7.11 -0.08
C GLY A 359 -9.54 -6.03 -0.57
N PHE A 360 -10.77 -6.04 -0.06
CA PHE A 360 -11.71 -4.95 -0.26
C PHE A 360 -11.23 -3.68 0.44
N SER A 361 -11.66 -2.50 -0.02
CA SER A 361 -11.45 -1.24 0.71
C SER A 361 -11.79 -1.39 2.19
N GLN A 362 -11.06 -0.71 3.08
CA GLN A 362 -11.12 -0.80 4.54
C GLN A 362 -10.41 -2.03 5.15
N THR A 363 -10.01 -3.04 4.39
CA THR A 363 -9.27 -4.17 4.96
C THR A 363 -7.86 -3.75 5.37
N SER A 364 -7.53 -4.01 6.62
CA SER A 364 -6.24 -3.71 7.24
C SER A 364 -5.87 -4.79 8.26
N GLN A 365 -4.60 -4.86 8.62
CA GLN A 365 -4.15 -5.78 9.67
C GLN A 365 -3.02 -5.16 10.48
N ILE A 366 -2.94 -5.56 11.75
CA ILE A 366 -1.88 -5.22 12.67
C ILE A 366 -1.12 -6.49 13.03
N HIS A 367 0.18 -6.49 12.79
CA HIS A 367 1.06 -7.57 13.21
C HIS A 367 1.89 -7.13 14.40
N LYS A 368 1.94 -7.96 15.43
CA LYS A 368 2.85 -7.80 16.57
C LYS A 368 3.93 -8.86 16.51
N LYS A 369 5.18 -8.42 16.67
CA LYS A 369 6.35 -9.26 16.84
C LYS A 369 7.10 -8.79 18.09
N ASP A 370 6.71 -9.29 19.24
CA ASP A 370 7.17 -8.83 20.57
C ASP A 370 7.34 -9.94 21.60
N LYS A 371 7.34 -11.20 21.17
CA LYS A 371 7.55 -12.36 22.05
C LYS A 371 8.91 -12.32 22.75
N HIS A 372 9.94 -11.78 22.10
CA HIS A 372 11.30 -11.66 22.62
C HIS A 372 11.41 -10.74 23.86
N ILE A 373 10.44 -9.83 24.06
CA ILE A 373 10.37 -8.97 25.23
C ILE A 373 9.29 -9.37 26.24
N LYS A 374 8.66 -10.54 26.05
CA LYS A 374 7.64 -11.03 26.96
C LYS A 374 8.20 -11.19 28.39
N GLY A 375 7.47 -10.68 29.37
CA GLY A 375 7.90 -10.66 30.77
C GLY A 375 8.63 -9.39 31.21
N GLN A 376 9.06 -8.54 30.28
CA GLN A 376 9.63 -7.23 30.59
C GLN A 376 8.50 -6.22 30.87
N SER A 377 8.79 -5.19 31.69
CA SER A 377 7.84 -4.14 32.06
C SER A 377 7.29 -3.35 30.86
N ARG A 378 8.09 -3.23 29.80
CA ARG A 378 7.71 -2.56 28.55
C ARG A 378 6.75 -3.36 27.67
N TYR A 379 6.61 -4.67 27.90
CA TYR A 379 5.75 -5.55 27.10
C TYR A 379 4.27 -5.18 27.21
N CYS A 380 3.61 -4.97 26.06
CA CYS A 380 2.16 -4.76 25.95
C CYS A 380 1.47 -6.08 25.62
N ASN A 381 0.84 -6.69 26.61
CA ASN A 381 0.14 -7.97 26.45
C ASN A 381 -1.15 -7.84 25.62
N HIS A 382 -1.70 -8.99 25.22
CA HIS A 382 -2.92 -9.02 24.41
C HIS A 382 -4.11 -8.28 25.06
N LYS A 383 -4.34 -8.42 26.35
CA LYS A 383 -5.51 -7.81 27.01
C LYS A 383 -5.46 -6.27 26.91
N ARG A 384 -4.29 -5.69 27.16
CA ARG A 384 -4.08 -4.23 27.02
C ARG A 384 -4.19 -3.77 25.57
N PHE A 385 -3.62 -4.53 24.64
CA PHE A 385 -3.68 -4.20 23.22
C PHE A 385 -5.12 -4.31 22.68
N ASN A 386 -5.83 -5.39 23.05
CA ASN A 386 -7.21 -5.60 22.60
C ASN A 386 -8.19 -4.58 23.20
N ASN A 387 -7.90 -4.03 24.37
CA ASN A 387 -8.71 -2.93 24.90
C ASN A 387 -8.68 -1.71 23.95
N ALA A 388 -7.52 -1.35 23.42
CA ALA A 388 -7.41 -0.30 22.41
C ALA A 388 -8.07 -0.70 21.07
N PHE A 389 -7.95 -1.97 20.67
CA PHE A 389 -8.64 -2.49 19.49
C PHE A 389 -10.16 -2.30 19.62
N MET A 390 -10.77 -2.66 20.74
CA MET A 390 -12.20 -2.54 20.96
C MET A 390 -12.69 -1.09 20.99
N LEU A 391 -11.83 -0.12 21.35
CA LEU A 391 -12.18 1.32 21.28
C LEU A 391 -12.39 1.82 19.85
N HIS A 392 -11.79 1.14 18.87
CA HIS A 392 -11.82 1.56 17.47
C HIS A 392 -12.56 0.56 16.55
N ALA A 393 -13.05 -0.55 17.07
CA ALA A 393 -13.74 -1.57 16.31
C ALA A 393 -15.26 -1.41 16.40
N SER A 394 -15.98 -1.73 15.32
CA SER A 394 -17.42 -1.88 15.34
C SER A 394 -17.81 -3.16 16.08
N THR A 395 -18.88 -3.12 16.87
CA THR A 395 -19.52 -4.31 17.46
C THR A 395 -20.27 -5.15 16.43
N SER A 396 -20.46 -4.61 15.21
CA SER A 396 -21.13 -5.29 14.09
C SER A 396 -20.22 -5.26 12.86
N PRO A 397 -19.14 -6.07 12.84
CA PRO A 397 -18.17 -6.06 11.75
C PRO A 397 -18.79 -6.64 10.47
N PHE A 398 -18.38 -6.12 9.31
CA PHE A 398 -18.80 -6.64 8.02
C PHE A 398 -17.98 -7.88 7.64
N TYR A 399 -18.59 -9.04 7.73
CA TYR A 399 -17.92 -10.35 7.58
C TYR A 399 -17.22 -10.54 6.22
N PRO A 400 -17.74 -10.07 5.07
CA PRO A 400 -17.00 -10.18 3.81
C PRO A 400 -15.61 -9.52 3.83
N LEU A 401 -15.41 -8.42 4.57
CA LEU A 401 -14.09 -7.80 4.74
C LEU A 401 -13.15 -8.70 5.54
N PHE A 402 -13.66 -9.31 6.60
CA PHE A 402 -12.86 -10.24 7.41
C PHE A 402 -12.46 -11.48 6.61
N ALA A 403 -13.40 -12.03 5.83
CA ALA A 403 -13.12 -13.14 4.92
C ALA A 403 -12.07 -12.79 3.86
N ALA A 404 -12.08 -11.57 3.31
CA ALA A 404 -11.06 -11.13 2.36
C ALA A 404 -9.65 -11.12 2.98
N LEU A 405 -9.51 -10.70 4.24
CA LEU A 405 -8.24 -10.75 4.98
C LEU A 405 -7.73 -12.18 5.19
N ASP A 406 -8.64 -13.09 5.50
CA ASP A 406 -8.34 -14.51 5.68
C ASP A 406 -7.87 -15.16 4.36
N VAL A 407 -8.59 -14.89 3.27
CA VAL A 407 -8.23 -15.34 1.92
C VAL A 407 -6.90 -14.74 1.48
N ASN A 408 -6.67 -13.45 1.74
CA ASN A 408 -5.38 -12.81 1.44
C ASN A 408 -4.21 -13.53 2.13
N ALA A 409 -4.36 -13.89 3.41
CA ALA A 409 -3.34 -14.67 4.11
C ALA A 409 -3.10 -16.03 3.43
N LYS A 410 -4.17 -16.72 3.03
CA LYS A 410 -4.05 -18.01 2.32
C LYS A 410 -3.33 -17.89 0.98
N MET A 411 -3.59 -16.83 0.21
CA MET A 411 -2.92 -16.58 -1.07
C MET A 411 -1.42 -16.33 -0.92
N HIS A 412 -1.00 -15.82 0.22
CA HIS A 412 0.41 -15.53 0.52
C HIS A 412 1.14 -16.68 1.23
N GLU A 413 0.48 -17.79 1.49
CA GLU A 413 1.07 -18.94 2.17
C GLU A 413 2.15 -19.63 1.32
N GLY A 414 3.32 -19.87 1.93
CA GLY A 414 4.41 -20.63 1.29
C GLY A 414 4.98 -19.96 0.03
N LYS A 415 5.28 -20.76 -0.99
CA LYS A 415 5.83 -20.31 -2.27
C LYS A 415 4.84 -19.46 -3.10
N SER A 416 3.55 -19.62 -2.86
CA SER A 416 2.51 -18.91 -3.63
C SER A 416 2.64 -17.39 -3.51
N GLY A 417 2.85 -16.87 -2.29
CA GLY A 417 3.08 -15.44 -2.08
C GLY A 417 4.31 -14.93 -2.82
N GLN A 418 5.43 -15.68 -2.76
CA GLN A 418 6.67 -15.31 -3.46
C GLN A 418 6.47 -15.28 -4.97
N ARG A 419 5.77 -16.27 -5.54
CA ARG A 419 5.46 -16.32 -6.96
C ARG A 419 4.67 -15.11 -7.45
N LEU A 420 3.60 -14.76 -6.71
CA LEU A 420 2.75 -13.62 -7.05
C LEU A 420 3.55 -12.31 -7.12
N TRP A 421 4.40 -12.06 -6.13
CA TRP A 421 5.17 -10.82 -6.08
C TRP A 421 6.40 -10.83 -6.98
N LYS A 422 7.01 -11.99 -7.24
CA LYS A 422 8.06 -12.14 -8.26
C LYS A 422 7.55 -11.73 -9.64
N GLU A 423 6.37 -12.19 -10.02
CA GLU A 423 5.75 -11.82 -11.29
C GLU A 423 5.39 -10.32 -11.35
N CYS A 424 4.87 -9.77 -10.25
CA CYS A 424 4.62 -8.34 -10.15
C CYS A 424 5.89 -7.50 -10.37
N VAL A 425 7.00 -7.87 -9.73
CA VAL A 425 8.30 -7.21 -9.92
C VAL A 425 8.78 -7.33 -11.36
N ARG A 426 8.67 -8.53 -11.96
CA ARG A 426 9.05 -8.78 -13.36
C ARG A 426 8.27 -7.89 -14.33
N VAL A 427 6.95 -7.84 -14.20
CA VAL A 427 6.10 -6.97 -15.02
C VAL A 427 6.47 -5.49 -14.84
N GLY A 428 6.76 -5.07 -13.61
CA GLY A 428 7.20 -3.70 -13.31
C GLY A 428 8.56 -3.33 -13.92
N ILE A 429 9.50 -4.27 -14.02
CA ILE A 429 10.79 -4.09 -14.69
C ILE A 429 10.57 -3.95 -16.19
N GLU A 430 9.77 -4.83 -16.79
CA GLU A 430 9.46 -4.77 -18.23
C GLU A 430 8.76 -3.46 -18.61
N ALA A 431 7.84 -2.98 -17.77
CA ALA A 431 7.19 -1.68 -18.00
C ALA A 431 8.20 -0.53 -18.03
N ARG A 432 9.18 -0.52 -17.10
CA ARG A 432 10.24 0.48 -17.07
C ARG A 432 11.16 0.42 -18.30
N LYS A 433 11.51 -0.79 -18.76
CA LYS A 433 12.28 -0.97 -20.00
C LYS A 433 11.53 -0.43 -21.21
N MET A 434 10.25 -0.78 -21.36
CA MET A 434 9.43 -0.28 -22.46
C MET A 434 9.35 1.25 -22.47
N LEU A 435 9.21 1.88 -21.30
CA LEU A 435 9.20 3.34 -21.19
C LEU A 435 10.54 3.96 -21.60
N LEU A 436 11.67 3.38 -21.16
CA LEU A 436 13.01 3.86 -21.52
C LEU A 436 13.29 3.74 -23.02
N GLU A 437 12.74 2.72 -23.67
CA GLU A 437 12.91 2.47 -25.12
C GLU A 437 11.96 3.32 -25.99
N THR A 438 10.74 3.59 -25.51
CA THR A 438 9.66 4.17 -26.31
C THR A 438 9.50 5.68 -26.08
N CYS A 439 9.64 6.14 -24.82
CA CYS A 439 9.35 7.52 -24.42
C CYS A 439 10.64 8.36 -24.33
N GLN A 440 10.57 9.62 -24.77
CA GLN A 440 11.72 10.55 -24.74
C GLN A 440 11.67 11.53 -23.56
N LEU A 441 10.49 11.95 -23.17
CA LEU A 441 10.27 13.01 -22.19
C LEU A 441 9.93 12.45 -20.80
N ILE A 442 9.09 11.43 -20.73
CA ILE A 442 8.59 10.85 -19.48
C ILE A 442 9.37 9.56 -19.19
N LYS A 443 10.05 9.53 -18.05
CA LYS A 443 11.02 8.49 -17.72
C LYS A 443 10.67 7.79 -16.40
N PRO A 444 10.92 6.48 -16.28
CA PRO A 444 10.86 5.80 -14.99
C PRO A 444 11.96 6.31 -14.04
N PHE A 445 11.61 6.39 -12.76
CA PHE A 445 12.52 6.85 -11.71
C PHE A 445 13.37 5.67 -11.21
N VAL A 446 14.49 5.43 -11.89
CA VAL A 446 15.48 4.38 -11.63
C VAL A 446 16.88 4.90 -11.95
N PRO A 447 17.96 4.23 -11.48
CA PRO A 447 19.32 4.58 -11.85
C PRO A 447 19.52 4.59 -13.39
N ASP A 448 20.29 5.54 -13.91
CA ASP A 448 20.60 5.58 -15.34
C ASP A 448 21.47 4.39 -15.76
N GLN A 449 22.38 3.99 -14.89
CA GLN A 449 23.37 2.93 -15.12
C GLN A 449 23.62 2.13 -13.85
N ILE A 450 23.96 0.86 -14.03
CA ILE A 450 24.51 -0.03 -13.00
C ILE A 450 25.81 -0.61 -13.55
N ASP A 451 26.90 -0.52 -12.80
CA ASP A 451 28.23 -1.00 -13.18
C ASP A 451 28.66 -0.51 -14.59
N GLY A 452 28.33 0.73 -14.94
CA GLY A 452 28.68 1.38 -16.20
C GLY A 452 27.86 0.94 -17.42
N LYS A 453 26.80 0.14 -17.23
CA LYS A 453 25.86 -0.25 -18.28
C LYS A 453 24.48 0.37 -18.06
N PRO A 454 23.75 0.72 -19.13
CA PRO A 454 22.39 1.21 -19.01
C PRO A 454 21.51 0.27 -18.19
N TRP A 455 20.67 0.80 -17.31
CA TRP A 455 19.80 0.05 -16.42
C TRP A 455 18.95 -1.01 -17.18
N GLN A 456 18.34 -0.60 -18.31
CA GLN A 456 17.48 -1.47 -19.12
C GLN A 456 18.22 -2.58 -19.89
N SER A 457 19.54 -2.55 -19.94
CA SER A 457 20.33 -3.53 -20.72
C SER A 457 20.51 -4.89 -20.02
N TYR A 458 20.16 -4.98 -18.74
CA TYR A 458 20.25 -6.22 -17.98
C TYR A 458 19.01 -7.09 -18.21
N ASP A 459 19.17 -8.42 -18.06
CA ASP A 459 18.03 -9.31 -18.13
C ASP A 459 17.11 -9.14 -16.91
N THR A 460 15.82 -9.34 -17.12
CA THR A 460 14.79 -9.07 -16.13
C THR A 460 14.88 -9.99 -14.91
N GLU A 461 15.27 -11.23 -15.09
CA GLU A 461 15.42 -12.18 -13.98
C GLU A 461 16.56 -11.78 -13.03
N THR A 462 17.70 -11.35 -13.57
CA THR A 462 18.80 -10.77 -12.77
C THR A 462 18.32 -9.55 -11.98
N MET A 463 17.60 -8.63 -12.65
CA MET A 463 17.12 -7.41 -12.02
C MET A 463 16.07 -7.68 -10.92
N ALA A 464 15.21 -8.68 -11.11
CA ALA A 464 14.18 -9.05 -10.15
C ALA A 464 14.72 -9.71 -8.87
N ASN A 465 15.99 -10.09 -8.86
CA ASN A 465 16.66 -10.72 -7.72
C ASN A 465 17.79 -9.88 -7.10
N ASP A 466 18.00 -8.65 -7.58
CA ASP A 466 19.09 -7.79 -7.12
C ASP A 466 18.60 -6.37 -6.80
N LEU A 467 18.56 -6.05 -5.50
CA LEU A 467 18.08 -4.76 -5.02
C LEU A 467 18.96 -3.56 -5.43
N ARG A 468 20.20 -3.79 -5.92
CA ARG A 468 21.07 -2.73 -6.43
C ARG A 468 20.43 -1.93 -7.58
N PHE A 469 19.56 -2.58 -8.37
CA PHE A 469 18.82 -1.91 -9.46
C PHE A 469 17.80 -0.87 -8.97
N PHE A 470 17.53 -0.81 -7.68
CA PHE A 470 16.55 0.05 -7.04
C PHE A 470 17.14 0.90 -5.90
N ASN A 471 18.46 0.88 -5.71
CA ASN A 471 19.12 1.53 -4.56
C ASN A 471 19.31 3.04 -4.78
N PHE A 472 19.01 3.84 -3.77
CA PHE A 472 19.41 5.24 -3.69
C PHE A 472 20.87 5.35 -3.23
N VAL A 473 21.81 5.12 -4.14
CA VAL A 473 23.24 5.17 -3.83
C VAL A 473 23.65 6.61 -3.46
N PRO A 474 24.26 6.83 -2.28
CA PRO A 474 24.65 8.17 -1.87
C PRO A 474 25.58 8.87 -2.87
N GLY A 475 25.22 10.10 -3.24
CA GLY A 475 25.98 10.92 -4.17
C GLY A 475 25.61 10.77 -5.65
N GLU A 476 24.81 9.77 -6.02
CA GLU A 476 24.27 9.68 -7.38
C GLU A 476 23.23 10.78 -7.63
N LYS A 477 23.22 11.32 -8.87
CA LYS A 477 22.41 12.49 -9.22
C LYS A 477 20.98 12.15 -9.65
N TRP A 478 20.74 10.96 -10.20
CA TRP A 478 19.45 10.59 -10.77
C TRP A 478 18.26 10.71 -9.78
N HIS A 479 18.50 10.43 -8.48
CA HIS A 479 17.45 10.50 -7.45
C HIS A 479 17.34 11.86 -6.75
N ALA A 480 18.35 12.71 -6.87
CA ALA A 480 18.41 14.06 -6.30
C ALA A 480 18.11 14.13 -4.78
N PHE A 481 18.44 13.08 -4.03
CA PHE A 481 18.43 13.06 -2.57
C PHE A 481 19.85 13.18 -2.02
N GLU A 482 19.95 13.84 -0.88
CA GLU A 482 21.19 14.02 -0.11
C GLU A 482 21.00 13.48 1.32
N GLY A 483 22.09 13.22 2.01
CA GLY A 483 22.06 12.85 3.45
C GLY A 483 21.71 11.39 3.75
N TYR A 484 21.66 10.51 2.76
CA TYR A 484 21.43 9.08 2.95
C TYR A 484 22.72 8.31 3.23
N ALA A 485 22.61 7.24 4.03
CA ALA A 485 23.65 6.25 4.19
C ALA A 485 23.55 5.16 3.10
N GLU A 486 24.60 4.36 3.00
CA GLU A 486 24.65 3.22 2.08
C GLU A 486 23.50 2.24 2.36
N SER A 487 22.79 1.80 1.31
CA SER A 487 21.68 0.84 1.37
C SER A 487 20.59 1.19 2.38
N GLN A 488 20.39 2.48 2.62
CA GLN A 488 19.40 2.95 3.59
C GLN A 488 17.98 2.98 3.00
N TYR A 489 17.85 3.32 1.72
CA TYR A 489 16.58 3.45 1.02
C TYR A 489 16.63 2.88 -0.39
N PHE A 490 15.46 2.43 -0.85
CA PHE A 490 15.29 1.84 -2.18
C PHE A 490 14.03 2.35 -2.84
N VAL A 491 14.02 2.36 -4.17
CA VAL A 491 12.77 2.49 -4.95
C VAL A 491 11.99 1.20 -4.78
N ASP A 492 10.71 1.30 -4.50
CA ASP A 492 9.81 0.14 -4.46
C ASP A 492 9.63 -0.45 -5.87
N PRO A 493 10.05 -1.70 -6.11
CA PRO A 493 9.89 -2.34 -7.42
C PRO A 493 8.42 -2.45 -7.87
N CYS A 494 7.49 -2.51 -6.92
CA CYS A 494 6.05 -2.63 -7.14
C CYS A 494 5.32 -1.27 -7.22
N LYS A 495 6.06 -0.17 -7.35
CA LYS A 495 5.53 1.17 -7.60
C LYS A 495 6.20 1.77 -8.84
N LEU A 496 5.44 1.93 -9.90
CA LEU A 496 5.93 2.56 -11.12
C LEU A 496 5.82 4.07 -10.96
N LEU A 497 6.91 4.69 -10.54
CA LEU A 497 7.04 6.14 -10.48
C LEU A 497 7.71 6.63 -11.76
N LEU A 498 7.12 7.65 -12.39
CA LEU A 498 7.66 8.32 -13.56
C LEU A 498 7.94 9.78 -13.24
N THR A 499 8.97 10.33 -13.86
CA THR A 499 9.26 11.76 -13.85
C THR A 499 8.87 12.40 -15.16
N THR A 500 8.45 13.68 -15.10
CA THR A 500 8.14 14.52 -16.26
C THR A 500 9.17 15.65 -16.38
N PRO A 501 9.37 16.25 -17.58
CA PRO A 501 10.26 17.38 -17.77
C PRO A 501 9.93 18.57 -16.87
N GLY A 502 10.95 19.35 -16.52
CA GLY A 502 10.82 20.56 -15.70
C GLY A 502 11.94 20.75 -14.70
N ILE A 503 12.70 19.69 -14.43
CA ILE A 503 13.86 19.69 -13.52
C ILE A 503 15.08 19.15 -14.26
N ASP A 504 16.18 19.87 -14.19
CA ASP A 504 17.50 19.37 -14.57
C ASP A 504 18.03 18.48 -13.43
N THR A 505 18.14 17.18 -13.69
CA THR A 505 18.60 16.19 -12.71
C THR A 505 20.03 16.43 -12.23
N ALA A 506 20.89 17.00 -13.08
CA ALA A 506 22.29 17.23 -12.72
C ALA A 506 22.44 18.32 -11.66
N SER A 507 21.64 19.38 -11.74
CA SER A 507 21.70 20.54 -10.84
C SER A 507 20.56 20.61 -9.81
N GLY A 508 19.45 19.91 -10.05
CA GLY A 508 18.22 20.03 -9.26
C GLY A 508 17.44 21.33 -9.51
N ASN A 509 17.87 22.14 -10.50
CA ASN A 509 17.22 23.40 -10.85
C ASN A 509 16.04 23.20 -11.79
N TYR A 510 15.16 24.21 -11.87
CA TYR A 510 14.13 24.23 -12.89
C TYR A 510 14.75 24.35 -14.30
N SER A 511 14.20 23.58 -15.24
CA SER A 511 14.46 23.72 -16.66
C SER A 511 13.62 24.87 -17.26
N ASP A 512 13.98 25.36 -18.47
CA ASP A 512 13.22 26.41 -19.15
C ASP A 512 11.78 26.00 -19.49
N PHE A 513 11.58 24.72 -19.80
CA PHE A 513 10.27 24.11 -20.08
C PHE A 513 10.00 22.96 -19.13
N GLY A 514 8.74 22.85 -18.67
CA GLY A 514 8.29 21.74 -17.84
C GLY A 514 6.92 21.20 -18.21
N ILE A 515 6.67 19.96 -17.82
CA ILE A 515 5.37 19.29 -17.93
C ILE A 515 4.94 18.92 -16.50
N PRO A 516 4.16 19.77 -15.83
CA PRO A 516 3.60 19.41 -14.52
C PRO A 516 2.79 18.12 -14.61
N ALA A 517 3.09 17.19 -13.71
CA ALA A 517 2.56 15.82 -13.78
C ALA A 517 1.03 15.73 -13.68
N THR A 518 0.38 16.74 -13.09
CA THR A 518 -1.08 16.82 -13.02
C THR A 518 -1.74 16.93 -14.40
N ILE A 519 -1.05 17.52 -15.38
CA ILE A 519 -1.54 17.62 -16.76
C ILE A 519 -1.54 16.24 -17.41
N LEU A 520 -0.45 15.48 -17.27
CA LEU A 520 -0.38 14.10 -17.72
C LEU A 520 -1.43 13.23 -17.02
N ALA A 521 -1.61 13.40 -15.70
CA ALA A 521 -2.59 12.65 -14.94
C ALA A 521 -4.03 12.88 -15.45
N ASN A 522 -4.39 14.13 -15.78
CA ASN A 522 -5.71 14.44 -16.37
C ASN A 522 -5.86 13.83 -17.77
N TYR A 523 -4.83 13.92 -18.62
CA TYR A 523 -4.82 13.27 -19.93
C TYR A 523 -5.07 11.75 -19.80
N LEU A 524 -4.37 11.08 -18.92
CA LEU A 524 -4.54 9.65 -18.72
C LEU A 524 -5.95 9.30 -18.23
N ARG A 525 -6.52 10.08 -17.30
CA ARG A 525 -7.91 9.88 -16.83
C ARG A 525 -8.94 10.06 -17.95
N GLU A 526 -8.77 11.07 -18.81
CA GLU A 526 -9.65 11.27 -19.96
C GLU A 526 -9.51 10.16 -21.02
N ASN A 527 -8.41 9.39 -20.97
CA ASN A 527 -8.16 8.22 -21.82
C ASN A 527 -8.32 6.87 -21.09
N GLY A 528 -8.99 6.84 -19.94
CA GLY A 528 -9.37 5.61 -19.24
C GLY A 528 -8.31 4.99 -18.36
N ILE A 529 -7.19 5.68 -18.07
CA ILE A 529 -6.17 5.25 -17.10
C ILE A 529 -6.21 6.15 -15.88
N VAL A 530 -6.34 5.56 -14.70
CA VAL A 530 -6.37 6.27 -13.42
C VAL A 530 -5.04 6.05 -12.70
N PRO A 531 -4.15 7.06 -12.64
CA PRO A 531 -2.95 6.99 -11.81
C PRO A 531 -3.29 7.11 -10.33
N GLU A 532 -2.41 6.65 -9.47
CA GLU A 532 -2.60 6.73 -8.01
C GLU A 532 -2.38 8.14 -7.48
N LYS A 533 -1.28 8.78 -7.89
CA LYS A 533 -0.89 10.11 -7.40
C LYS A 533 -0.08 10.84 -8.48
N CYS A 534 -0.19 12.16 -8.50
CA CYS A 534 0.79 13.02 -9.14
C CYS A 534 1.20 14.15 -8.20
N ASP A 535 2.44 14.62 -8.37
CA ASP A 535 2.99 15.76 -7.65
C ASP A 535 3.98 16.48 -8.59
N LEU A 536 4.22 17.75 -8.42
CA LEU A 536 5.08 18.59 -9.27
C LEU A 536 5.42 17.95 -10.65
N ASN A 537 6.52 17.22 -10.71
CA ASN A 537 7.04 16.56 -11.91
C ASN A 537 7.16 15.03 -11.74
N SER A 538 6.30 14.42 -10.95
CA SER A 538 6.24 12.97 -10.76
C SER A 538 4.81 12.43 -10.80
N ILE A 539 4.65 11.21 -11.31
CA ILE A 539 3.37 10.49 -11.38
C ILE A 539 3.57 9.02 -11.00
N LEU A 540 2.65 8.50 -10.20
CA LEU A 540 2.73 7.16 -9.59
C LEU A 540 1.62 6.24 -10.08
N PHE A 541 2.01 4.99 -10.39
CA PHE A 541 1.11 3.87 -10.66
C PHE A 541 1.45 2.73 -9.71
N LEU A 542 0.43 2.19 -9.03
CA LEU A 542 0.59 1.01 -8.19
C LEU A 542 0.63 -0.24 -9.07
N LEU A 543 1.58 -1.12 -8.77
CA LEU A 543 1.68 -2.44 -9.40
C LEU A 543 1.30 -3.50 -8.37
N THR A 544 0.48 -4.44 -8.79
CA THR A 544 0.01 -5.56 -7.99
C THR A 544 0.13 -6.84 -8.80
N PRO A 545 -0.02 -8.02 -8.21
CA PRO A 545 -0.13 -9.26 -8.98
C PRO A 545 -1.28 -9.33 -9.99
N ALA A 546 -2.17 -8.35 -10.01
CA ALA A 546 -3.24 -8.22 -11.02
C ALA A 546 -2.78 -7.61 -12.34
N GLU A 547 -1.56 -7.05 -12.40
CA GLU A 547 -1.04 -6.41 -13.59
C GLU A 547 -0.45 -7.41 -14.57
N ASP A 548 -0.63 -7.14 -15.87
CA ASP A 548 -0.03 -7.89 -16.97
C ASP A 548 0.71 -6.99 -17.97
N ILE A 549 1.47 -7.59 -18.86
CA ILE A 549 2.25 -6.88 -19.88
C ILE A 549 1.35 -6.09 -20.83
N ALA A 550 0.17 -6.58 -21.19
CA ALA A 550 -0.74 -5.90 -22.11
C ALA A 550 -1.24 -4.57 -21.51
N LYS A 551 -1.58 -4.58 -20.23
CA LYS A 551 -1.96 -3.37 -19.49
C LYS A 551 -0.81 -2.36 -19.44
N MET A 552 0.44 -2.83 -19.23
CA MET A 552 1.63 -1.97 -19.26
C MET A 552 1.87 -1.38 -20.66
N GLN A 553 1.74 -2.18 -21.72
CA GLN A 553 1.85 -1.72 -23.11
C GLN A 553 0.80 -0.64 -23.42
N HIS A 554 -0.43 -0.79 -22.92
CA HIS A 554 -1.47 0.22 -23.08
C HIS A 554 -1.09 1.55 -22.40
N LEU A 555 -0.58 1.51 -21.17
CA LEU A 555 -0.07 2.70 -20.47
C LEU A 555 1.05 3.37 -21.28
N VAL A 556 2.06 2.61 -21.71
CA VAL A 556 3.20 3.13 -22.50
C VAL A 556 2.73 3.78 -23.80
N ALA A 557 1.78 3.15 -24.51
CA ALA A 557 1.23 3.69 -25.75
C ALA A 557 0.53 5.05 -25.54
N LEU A 558 -0.21 5.22 -24.44
CA LEU A 558 -0.86 6.50 -24.13
C LEU A 558 0.14 7.58 -23.72
N ILE A 559 1.18 7.23 -22.97
CA ILE A 559 2.26 8.16 -22.62
C ILE A 559 3.00 8.62 -23.89
N ALA A 560 3.36 7.68 -24.79
CA ALA A 560 4.01 8.02 -26.06
C ALA A 560 3.12 8.92 -26.95
N ARG A 561 1.79 8.71 -26.93
CA ARG A 561 0.85 9.59 -27.63
C ARG A 561 0.82 10.99 -26.99
N PHE A 562 0.85 11.08 -25.68
CA PHE A 562 0.92 12.36 -24.98
C PHE A 562 2.19 13.14 -25.37
N GLU A 563 3.34 12.47 -25.46
CA GLU A 563 4.59 13.10 -25.92
C GLU A 563 4.47 13.65 -27.35
N LYS A 564 3.78 12.94 -28.26
CA LYS A 564 3.49 13.45 -29.60
C LYS A 564 2.62 14.70 -29.59
N HIS A 565 1.62 14.79 -28.70
CA HIS A 565 0.83 16.01 -28.54
C HIS A 565 1.67 17.20 -28.04
N ILE A 566 2.64 16.97 -27.17
CA ILE A 566 3.61 17.98 -26.76
C ILE A 566 4.49 18.41 -27.95
N GLU A 567 5.00 17.48 -28.75
CA GLU A 567 5.86 17.74 -29.90
C GLU A 567 5.12 18.52 -31.01
N GLN A 568 3.86 18.14 -31.27
CA GLN A 568 3.01 18.75 -32.30
C GLN A 568 2.34 20.05 -31.85
N ASP A 569 2.51 20.44 -30.59
CA ASP A 569 1.85 21.59 -29.98
C ASP A 569 0.31 21.57 -30.17
N SER A 570 -0.29 20.41 -29.91
CA SER A 570 -1.73 20.15 -30.14
C SER A 570 -2.61 21.08 -29.31
N LEU A 571 -3.81 21.39 -29.83
CA LEU A 571 -4.80 22.18 -29.11
C LEU A 571 -5.29 21.49 -27.83
N LEU A 572 -5.48 22.25 -26.78
CA LEU A 572 -5.96 21.73 -25.51
C LEU A 572 -7.37 21.10 -25.64
N SER A 573 -8.21 21.65 -26.52
CA SER A 573 -9.53 21.08 -26.85
C SER A 573 -9.51 19.67 -27.44
N GLU A 574 -8.37 19.27 -28.05
CA GLU A 574 -8.18 17.91 -28.58
C GLU A 574 -7.58 16.97 -27.55
N VAL A 575 -6.67 17.47 -26.70
CA VAL A 575 -5.89 16.64 -25.77
C VAL A 575 -6.60 16.45 -24.43
N LEU A 576 -7.24 17.49 -23.91
CA LEU A 576 -7.98 17.53 -22.64
C LEU A 576 -9.39 18.09 -22.84
N PRO A 577 -10.24 17.42 -23.64
CA PRO A 577 -11.56 17.94 -24.01
C PRO A 577 -12.49 18.19 -22.82
N ALA A 578 -12.42 17.41 -21.74
CA ALA A 578 -13.26 17.61 -20.57
C ALA A 578 -12.81 18.85 -19.76
N VAL A 579 -11.51 19.03 -19.54
CA VAL A 579 -10.95 20.22 -18.90
C VAL A 579 -11.28 21.46 -19.73
N TYR A 580 -11.07 21.39 -21.03
CA TYR A 580 -11.35 22.49 -21.97
C TYR A 580 -12.83 22.89 -21.92
N LYS A 581 -13.75 21.94 -22.09
CA LYS A 581 -15.19 22.19 -22.09
C LYS A 581 -15.70 22.85 -20.81
N SER A 582 -15.14 22.44 -19.68
CA SER A 582 -15.51 23.01 -18.38
C SER A 582 -14.93 24.42 -18.15
N ASN A 583 -13.92 24.84 -18.93
CA ASN A 583 -13.19 26.09 -18.75
C ASN A 583 -12.90 26.79 -20.11
N GLU A 584 -13.86 26.72 -21.06
CA GLU A 584 -13.65 27.14 -22.43
C GLU A 584 -13.18 28.61 -22.57
N GLN A 585 -13.75 29.52 -21.79
CA GLN A 585 -13.37 30.92 -21.84
C GLN A 585 -11.90 31.14 -21.45
N ARG A 586 -11.41 30.37 -20.48
CA ARG A 586 -10.02 30.47 -19.98
C ARG A 586 -9.02 29.88 -20.97
N TYR A 587 -9.35 28.75 -21.59
CA TYR A 587 -8.43 27.97 -22.43
C TYR A 587 -8.71 28.09 -23.93
N LYS A 588 -9.49 29.07 -24.37
CA LYS A 588 -9.77 29.29 -25.78
C LYS A 588 -8.49 29.48 -26.58
N ASN A 589 -8.29 28.65 -27.60
CA ASN A 589 -7.10 28.60 -28.46
C ASN A 589 -5.78 28.24 -27.74
N TYR A 590 -5.85 27.73 -26.52
CA TYR A 590 -4.67 27.23 -25.81
C TYR A 590 -4.15 25.95 -26.44
N THR A 591 -2.84 25.82 -26.48
CA THR A 591 -2.17 24.55 -26.79
C THR A 591 -1.75 23.83 -25.51
N LEU A 592 -1.45 22.53 -25.63
CA LEU A 592 -0.95 21.74 -24.51
C LEU A 592 0.38 22.29 -23.96
N ARG A 593 1.28 22.71 -24.85
CA ARG A 593 2.58 23.30 -24.44
C ARG A 593 2.40 24.62 -23.68
N GLN A 594 1.48 25.47 -24.11
CA GLN A 594 1.18 26.72 -23.40
C GLN A 594 0.69 26.49 -21.99
N LEU A 595 -0.20 25.51 -21.79
CA LEU A 595 -0.68 25.14 -20.47
C LEU A 595 0.46 24.59 -19.60
N CYS A 596 1.28 23.69 -20.16
CA CYS A 596 2.44 23.14 -19.46
C CYS A 596 3.41 24.23 -19.02
N GLN A 597 3.74 25.17 -19.92
CA GLN A 597 4.64 26.27 -19.62
C GLN A 597 4.08 27.21 -18.56
N GLU A 598 2.82 27.61 -18.66
CA GLU A 598 2.20 28.50 -17.68
C GLU A 598 2.18 27.90 -16.28
N MET A 599 1.84 26.62 -16.16
CA MET A 599 1.86 25.94 -14.86
C MET A 599 3.29 25.74 -14.34
N HIS A 600 4.24 25.46 -15.23
CA HIS A 600 5.65 25.37 -14.86
C HIS A 600 6.19 26.72 -14.37
N ASP A 601 5.86 27.80 -15.05
CA ASP A 601 6.27 29.17 -14.66
C ASP A 601 5.71 29.56 -13.28
N LEU A 602 4.50 29.10 -12.96
CA LEU A 602 3.93 29.26 -11.62
C LEU A 602 4.78 28.53 -10.56
N TYR A 603 5.19 27.30 -10.83
CA TYR A 603 6.06 26.55 -9.92
C TYR A 603 7.42 27.24 -9.73
N VAL A 604 7.99 27.78 -10.81
CA VAL A 604 9.25 28.54 -10.78
C VAL A 604 9.08 29.83 -9.95
N SER A 605 8.01 30.59 -10.17
CA SER A 605 7.79 31.88 -9.53
C SER A 605 7.66 31.79 -8.01
N TYR A 606 7.12 30.71 -7.48
CA TYR A 606 6.98 30.44 -6.04
C TYR A 606 8.10 29.56 -5.49
N ASP A 607 8.97 29.02 -6.35
CA ASP A 607 9.95 27.98 -6.00
C ASP A 607 9.31 26.81 -5.21
N VAL A 608 8.21 26.27 -5.76
CA VAL A 608 7.36 25.31 -5.06
C VAL A 608 8.13 24.06 -4.61
N LYS A 609 9.12 23.60 -5.41
CA LYS A 609 9.97 22.45 -5.02
C LYS A 609 10.76 22.72 -3.74
N GLU A 610 11.27 23.96 -3.56
CA GLU A 610 12.01 24.33 -2.35
C GLU A 610 11.05 24.49 -1.17
N LEU A 611 9.85 25.04 -1.36
CA LEU A 611 8.82 25.10 -0.32
C LEU A 611 8.46 23.71 0.18
N GLN A 612 8.27 22.74 -0.72
CA GLN A 612 7.99 21.35 -0.33
C GLN A 612 9.15 20.73 0.46
N LYS A 613 10.39 20.97 0.04
CA LYS A 613 11.58 20.48 0.73
C LYS A 613 11.69 21.08 2.14
N GLU A 614 11.59 22.41 2.25
CA GLU A 614 11.72 23.13 3.50
C GLU A 614 10.66 22.70 4.54
N MET A 615 9.41 22.51 4.15
CA MET A 615 8.31 22.13 5.06
C MET A 615 8.63 20.92 5.92
N PHE A 616 9.52 20.02 5.47
CA PHE A 616 9.83 18.76 6.14
C PHE A 616 11.27 18.73 6.71
N ARG A 617 11.94 19.89 6.74
CA ARG A 617 13.27 20.08 7.37
C ARG A 617 13.15 20.73 8.72
N LYS A 618 13.92 20.28 9.70
CA LYS A 618 13.84 20.70 11.10
C LYS A 618 13.89 22.21 11.30
N ASN A 619 14.80 22.90 10.59
CA ASN A 619 14.97 24.34 10.72
C ASN A 619 13.77 25.16 10.23
N TYR A 620 12.87 24.54 9.48
CA TYR A 620 11.72 25.17 8.84
C TYR A 620 10.38 24.58 9.31
N PHE A 621 10.39 23.57 10.20
CA PHE A 621 9.15 23.05 10.78
C PHE A 621 8.37 24.18 11.45
N PRO A 622 7.04 24.22 11.27
CA PRO A 622 6.21 25.10 12.09
C PRO A 622 6.51 24.86 13.57
N ARG A 623 6.74 25.95 14.32
CA ARG A 623 7.05 25.86 15.75
C ARG A 623 5.82 25.37 16.52
N ILE A 624 6.00 24.39 17.40
CA ILE A 624 4.96 23.89 18.31
C ILE A 624 4.76 24.94 19.41
N ALA A 625 3.57 25.52 19.51
CA ALA A 625 3.18 26.46 20.55
C ALA A 625 2.24 25.83 21.59
N MET A 626 1.54 24.76 21.20
CA MET A 626 0.54 24.08 22.03
C MET A 626 0.58 22.59 21.74
N ASN A 627 0.35 21.74 22.77
CA ASN A 627 0.22 20.30 22.53
C ASN A 627 -0.97 20.03 21.60
N PRO A 628 -0.86 19.14 20.60
CA PRO A 628 -1.94 18.83 19.67
C PRO A 628 -3.26 18.39 20.33
N GLN A 629 -3.19 17.68 21.45
CA GLN A 629 -4.39 17.30 22.23
C GLN A 629 -5.10 18.54 22.83
N ASP A 630 -4.34 19.49 23.36
CA ASP A 630 -4.88 20.72 23.91
C ASP A 630 -5.44 21.60 22.79
N ALA A 631 -4.76 21.68 21.64
CA ALA A 631 -5.26 22.37 20.45
C ALA A 631 -6.59 21.79 19.96
N ASN A 632 -6.70 20.47 19.91
CA ASN A 632 -7.98 19.82 19.57
C ASN A 632 -9.07 20.09 20.62
N THR A 633 -8.73 20.20 21.89
CA THR A 633 -9.68 20.55 22.93
C THR A 633 -10.28 21.95 22.69
N GLU A 634 -9.45 22.93 22.38
CA GLU A 634 -9.89 24.28 22.05
C GLU A 634 -10.72 24.33 20.76
N PHE A 635 -10.33 23.52 19.75
CA PHE A 635 -11.10 23.36 18.52
C PHE A 635 -12.53 22.87 18.81
N VAL A 636 -12.66 21.79 19.59
CA VAL A 636 -13.96 21.18 19.93
C VAL A 636 -14.81 22.14 20.76
N ARG A 637 -14.19 22.98 21.62
CA ARG A 637 -14.87 23.99 22.41
C ARG A 637 -15.31 25.22 21.63
N GLY A 638 -14.84 25.34 20.36
CA GLY A 638 -15.16 26.49 19.52
C GLY A 638 -14.33 27.74 19.81
N ASN A 639 -13.20 27.62 20.56
CA ASN A 639 -12.28 28.72 20.85
C ASN A 639 -11.34 28.95 19.64
N ILE A 640 -11.93 29.08 18.48
CA ILE A 640 -11.25 29.14 17.18
C ILE A 640 -11.89 30.20 16.28
N GLU A 641 -11.15 30.69 15.33
CA GLU A 641 -11.66 31.55 14.26
C GLU A 641 -11.15 31.13 12.90
N LEU A 642 -11.92 31.33 11.85
CA LEU A 642 -11.53 31.06 10.47
C LEU A 642 -10.89 32.33 9.89
N VAL A 643 -9.62 32.24 9.51
CA VAL A 643 -8.87 33.37 8.96
C VAL A 643 -8.30 33.02 7.59
N SER A 644 -8.18 34.04 6.72
CA SER A 644 -7.44 33.89 5.45
C SER A 644 -5.98 33.49 5.74
N LEU A 645 -5.43 32.52 5.01
CA LEU A 645 -4.05 32.08 5.21
C LEU A 645 -3.05 33.22 4.98
N ALA A 646 -3.37 34.19 4.14
CA ALA A 646 -2.54 35.38 3.97
C ALA A 646 -2.39 36.22 5.28
N LYS A 647 -3.29 36.04 6.23
CA LYS A 647 -3.30 36.72 7.54
C LYS A 647 -3.03 35.76 8.71
N ALA A 648 -2.73 34.50 8.44
CA ALA A 648 -2.55 33.48 9.46
C ALA A 648 -1.14 33.45 10.08
N GLU A 649 -0.18 34.19 9.53
CA GLU A 649 1.20 34.19 10.02
C GLU A 649 1.26 34.51 11.52
N GLY A 650 2.00 33.69 12.26
CA GLY A 650 2.13 33.83 13.72
C GLY A 650 0.96 33.28 14.53
N ARG A 651 -0.15 32.88 13.91
CA ARG A 651 -1.34 32.31 14.58
C ARG A 651 -1.16 30.79 14.79
N ILE A 652 -1.70 30.30 15.88
CA ILE A 652 -1.66 28.86 16.21
C ILE A 652 -2.73 28.13 15.40
N ALA A 653 -2.33 27.12 14.64
CA ALA A 653 -3.23 26.26 13.88
C ALA A 653 -4.14 25.44 14.83
N ALA A 654 -5.42 25.51 14.60
CA ALA A 654 -6.41 24.74 15.37
C ALA A 654 -6.69 23.37 14.72
N GLU A 655 -6.43 23.25 13.43
CA GLU A 655 -6.65 22.06 12.63
C GLU A 655 -5.40 21.73 11.83
N GLY A 656 -5.22 20.43 11.52
CA GLY A 656 -4.11 19.98 10.67
C GLY A 656 -4.38 20.26 9.21
N ALA A 657 -3.38 20.80 8.50
CA ALA A 657 -3.47 21.17 7.09
C ALA A 657 -2.59 20.31 6.19
N LEU A 658 -3.16 19.85 5.08
CA LEU A 658 -2.45 19.01 4.08
C LEU A 658 -3.13 19.05 2.70
N PRO A 659 -2.38 18.84 1.59
CA PRO A 659 -2.94 18.36 0.35
C PRO A 659 -3.20 16.84 0.44
N TYR A 660 -4.26 16.35 -0.22
CA TYR A 660 -4.58 14.92 -0.24
C TYR A 660 -4.77 14.42 -1.68
N PRO A 661 -4.06 13.36 -2.11
CA PRO A 661 -2.94 12.68 -1.45
C PRO A 661 -1.73 13.60 -1.26
N PRO A 662 -0.75 13.32 -0.37
CA PRO A 662 -0.44 12.01 0.24
C PRO A 662 -0.99 11.80 1.66
N GLY A 663 -1.70 12.75 2.27
CA GLY A 663 -2.20 12.59 3.64
C GLY A 663 -1.15 12.82 4.73
N VAL A 664 -0.04 13.49 4.40
CA VAL A 664 1.03 13.92 5.31
C VAL A 664 0.77 15.36 5.74
N LEU A 665 0.70 15.60 7.05
CA LEU A 665 0.42 16.94 7.57
C LEU A 665 1.59 17.90 7.30
N CYS A 666 1.30 19.01 6.62
CA CYS A 666 2.22 20.14 6.47
C CYS A 666 2.22 21.02 7.74
N VAL A 667 1.06 21.17 8.36
CA VAL A 667 0.87 21.86 9.65
C VAL A 667 0.08 20.94 10.57
N VAL A 668 0.53 20.78 11.80
CA VAL A 668 -0.12 19.94 12.83
C VAL A 668 -0.89 20.87 13.78
N PRO A 669 -2.06 20.46 14.36
CA PRO A 669 -2.75 21.27 15.36
C PRO A 669 -1.80 21.68 16.50
N GLY A 670 -1.84 22.95 16.89
CA GLY A 670 -0.95 23.51 17.90
C GLY A 670 0.38 24.08 17.37
N GLU A 671 0.69 23.89 16.09
CA GLU A 671 1.80 24.55 15.41
C GLU A 671 1.42 25.96 14.95
N ILE A 672 2.43 26.81 14.76
CA ILE A 672 2.23 28.20 14.32
C ILE A 672 2.28 28.26 12.80
N TRP A 673 1.26 28.85 12.19
CA TRP A 673 1.26 29.18 10.75
C TRP A 673 2.40 30.15 10.40
N GLY A 674 3.06 29.89 9.29
CA GLY A 674 4.14 30.72 8.75
C GLY A 674 5.11 29.95 7.87
N GLY A 675 6.18 30.62 7.44
CA GLY A 675 7.28 30.02 6.72
C GLY A 675 6.90 29.32 5.42
N ALA A 676 7.57 28.20 5.15
CA ALA A 676 7.40 27.43 3.92
C ALA A 676 5.98 26.86 3.77
N ALA A 677 5.38 26.37 4.86
CA ALA A 677 4.04 25.76 4.82
C ALA A 677 2.98 26.78 4.40
N GLN A 678 2.96 27.97 5.00
CA GLN A 678 2.02 29.03 4.62
C GLN A 678 2.22 29.46 3.15
N ARG A 679 3.45 29.72 2.74
CA ARG A 679 3.78 30.11 1.36
C ARG A 679 3.38 29.04 0.35
N TYR A 680 3.53 27.76 0.71
CA TYR A 680 3.11 26.65 -0.15
C TYR A 680 1.59 26.66 -0.38
N PHE A 681 0.76 26.82 0.67
CA PHE A 681 -0.69 26.89 0.49
C PHE A 681 -1.15 28.15 -0.25
N LEU A 682 -0.44 29.27 -0.12
CA LEU A 682 -0.69 30.45 -0.92
C LEU A 682 -0.32 30.28 -2.41
N ALA A 683 0.73 29.53 -2.71
CA ALA A 683 1.04 29.14 -4.09
C ALA A 683 -0.05 28.24 -4.69
N LEU A 684 -0.64 27.33 -3.90
CA LEU A 684 -1.79 26.52 -4.33
C LEU A 684 -3.04 27.37 -4.55
N GLU A 685 -3.31 28.38 -3.69
CA GLU A 685 -4.38 29.36 -3.88
C GLU A 685 -4.26 30.06 -5.23
N GLU A 686 -3.07 30.55 -5.56
CA GLU A 686 -2.79 31.19 -6.84
C GLU A 686 -3.05 30.24 -8.02
N GLY A 687 -2.55 29.00 -7.93
CA GLY A 687 -2.77 27.96 -8.94
C GLY A 687 -4.25 27.64 -9.18
N ILE A 688 -5.06 27.55 -8.12
CA ILE A 688 -6.49 27.32 -8.21
C ILE A 688 -7.20 28.43 -9.01
N ASN A 689 -6.76 29.67 -8.86
CA ASN A 689 -7.33 30.81 -9.57
C ASN A 689 -6.88 30.91 -11.03
N LEU A 690 -5.58 30.73 -11.29
CA LEU A 690 -5.00 30.88 -12.61
C LEU A 690 -5.27 29.70 -13.53
N LEU A 691 -5.33 28.49 -12.98
CA LEU A 691 -5.37 27.23 -13.71
C LEU A 691 -6.60 26.38 -13.31
N PRO A 692 -7.82 26.84 -13.63
CA PRO A 692 -9.04 26.08 -13.31
C PRO A 692 -9.05 24.72 -14.00
N GLY A 693 -9.53 23.71 -13.29
CA GLY A 693 -9.51 22.29 -13.71
C GLY A 693 -8.35 21.48 -13.12
N PHE A 694 -7.41 22.11 -12.40
CA PHE A 694 -6.23 21.46 -11.81
C PHE A 694 -6.12 21.70 -10.29
N ALA A 695 -7.22 22.06 -9.64
CA ALA A 695 -7.23 22.30 -8.20
C ALA A 695 -6.92 20.99 -7.42
N PRO A 696 -5.95 21.02 -6.48
CA PRO A 696 -5.71 19.89 -5.59
C PRO A 696 -6.83 19.76 -4.55
N GLU A 697 -7.02 18.55 -4.01
CA GLU A 697 -7.83 18.36 -2.80
C GLU A 697 -7.03 18.87 -1.58
N LEU A 698 -7.67 19.69 -0.75
CA LEU A 698 -7.08 20.23 0.47
C LEU A 698 -7.92 19.81 1.68
N GLN A 699 -7.26 19.48 2.79
CA GLN A 699 -7.91 19.19 4.07
C GLN A 699 -7.32 20.11 5.13
N GLY A 700 -8.19 20.66 5.99
CA GLY A 700 -7.83 21.67 6.99
C GLY A 700 -7.53 23.05 6.39
N VAL A 701 -7.73 23.21 5.09
CA VAL A 701 -7.68 24.47 4.35
C VAL A 701 -8.95 24.56 3.49
N TYR A 702 -9.66 25.67 3.61
CA TYR A 702 -10.98 25.88 3.03
C TYR A 702 -10.90 26.96 1.94
N ILE A 703 -11.30 26.61 0.73
CA ILE A 703 -11.34 27.57 -0.39
C ILE A 703 -12.71 28.25 -0.42
N GLN A 704 -12.71 29.56 -0.31
CA GLN A 704 -13.92 30.40 -0.38
C GLN A 704 -13.70 31.51 -1.40
N LYS A 705 -14.77 31.85 -2.16
CA LYS A 705 -14.73 33.00 -3.05
C LYS A 705 -14.95 34.28 -2.23
N ASP A 706 -14.09 35.25 -2.45
CA ASP A 706 -14.27 36.61 -1.92
C ASP A 706 -15.23 37.43 -2.79
N GLU A 707 -15.44 38.69 -2.40
CA GLU A 707 -16.33 39.60 -3.09
C GLU A 707 -15.87 39.91 -4.53
N ASP A 708 -14.57 39.82 -4.80
CA ASP A 708 -13.97 40.00 -6.12
C ASP A 708 -14.10 38.76 -7.01
N GLY A 709 -14.68 37.67 -6.45
CA GLY A 709 -14.80 36.36 -7.14
C GLY A 709 -13.54 35.53 -7.14
N TRP A 710 -12.47 35.98 -6.42
CA TRP A 710 -11.21 35.26 -6.29
C TRP A 710 -11.32 34.20 -5.19
N ASN A 711 -10.78 33.00 -5.44
CA ASN A 711 -10.71 31.97 -4.44
C ASN A 711 -9.60 32.29 -3.42
N ARG A 712 -9.96 32.26 -2.13
CA ARG A 712 -9.03 32.47 -1.02
C ARG A 712 -8.96 31.23 -0.15
N ALA A 713 -7.76 30.91 0.31
CA ALA A 713 -7.51 29.83 1.25
C ALA A 713 -7.69 30.33 2.70
N TYR A 714 -8.48 29.60 3.50
CA TYR A 714 -8.77 29.87 4.91
C TYR A 714 -8.36 28.68 5.76
N GLY A 715 -7.93 28.95 7.00
CA GLY A 715 -7.64 27.93 7.99
C GLY A 715 -8.18 28.31 9.36
N TYR A 716 -8.54 27.32 10.16
CA TYR A 716 -8.90 27.57 11.57
C TYR A 716 -7.66 27.80 12.41
N VAL A 717 -7.68 28.86 13.20
CA VAL A 717 -6.65 29.24 14.17
C VAL A 717 -7.27 29.42 15.53
N MET A 718 -6.44 29.38 16.59
CA MET A 718 -6.91 29.69 17.95
C MET A 718 -7.42 31.12 18.02
N SER A 719 -8.55 31.31 18.71
CA SER A 719 -9.02 32.66 19.11
C SER A 719 -7.99 33.28 20.04
N HIS A 720 -7.90 34.63 20.05
CA HIS A 720 -6.97 35.36 20.90
C HIS A 720 -7.27 35.21 22.37
#